data_042b0313fdb8d6499751ef286241e30f
#
_entry.id   042b0313fdb8d6499751ef286241e30f
#
_cell.length_a   1.000
_cell.length_b   1.000
_cell.length_c   1.000
_cell.angle_alpha   90.00
_cell.angle_beta   90.00
_cell.angle_gamma   90.00
#
_symmetry.space_group_name_H-M   'P 1'
#
loop_
_entity.id
_entity.type
_entity.pdbx_description
1 polymer ?
#
loop_
_entity_poly.entity_id
_entity_poly.type
_entity_poly.pdbx_seq_one_letter_code
_entity_poly.pdbx_strand_id
1 'polypeptide(L)'
;FSSWGVTPDLRLKPEVAAPGGNIYSSVPGGTYEFMSGTSMATPQMAGVSAVVLQRVQNDPLFASMSAREKVDVVQNLIMGTAAPIADPLQDTGDPYSPRKQGSGLTNVLAATTSSVYPTVKGAPESSRPKADLGDGTKGWHFDVTLHNLSGVEATYALNTQALSEIVEDGFFTGHSSDWRGKGVDIAYSGAAVSGTGEGATITVPASGEATVGVDVKPGAAFDSYVAQNAPNGTFLDGFVRLTSKTDGQPDLTVPYMGFYGDWGKAPIFDALASDGGAHTLASGIYNGTTGQQLGYNPLVKADARTGTPKADRYVLSRAEASGAPTVLEPRTGTLRSVHTLNTVYANAAGESVASYVTHQAWKSGVNPSTGKMTWVEDGHEPTTLDLRSDAYKNLPDGDYTLTLSAHNDGPSQAEQSISYNFSIDTTAPEVANLEYTEEGGNARLLVTVTDNKPVAGIDLHDPADGLWFYRHVFSDTDGVKGDDGRYRYEFEIPMSDISQAWTDQGGTGSVIAHPYLLAWDYGLNHSEARVVDLPTDNPGVTLPCTNPEGGHWAKDAVGWWYVCANGTDYLKAGWFTINGVDYQFGPSGYMMTGFLQRANGEWVYADSEGALVGGWVRDGGYWYYLDPATKVMATGWLANGGSWYYLHANGVMAIGWVNDGGSWYYLNASGAMVTGWVNLGGSWYYLGPDGAMFTGTHTINGRVYTFDESGVWQR
;
A
#
# COMPACT_ATOMS: atom_id res chain seq x y z
N PHE A 1 -2.14 -11.57 -11.96
CA PHE A 1 -1.49 -11.70 -10.66
C PHE A 1 0.03 -11.94 -10.74
N SER A 2 0.59 -12.22 -11.90
CA SER A 2 2.04 -12.36 -12.07
C SER A 2 2.73 -11.00 -11.92
N SER A 3 3.88 -10.97 -11.26
CA SER A 3 4.71 -9.77 -11.19
C SER A 3 5.29 -9.44 -12.57
N TRP A 4 5.38 -8.14 -12.87
CA TRP A 4 6.01 -7.66 -14.10
C TRP A 4 7.47 -7.27 -13.81
N GLY A 5 8.38 -7.54 -14.73
CA GLY A 5 9.72 -6.99 -14.71
C GLY A 5 9.74 -5.64 -15.41
N VAL A 6 10.70 -4.80 -15.13
CA VAL A 6 12.13 -5.12 -15.11
C VAL A 6 12.71 -5.18 -13.67
N THR A 7 13.92 -5.73 -13.55
CA THR A 7 14.76 -5.51 -12.37
C THR A 7 15.28 -4.05 -12.35
N PRO A 8 15.69 -3.51 -11.19
CA PRO A 8 16.23 -2.16 -11.10
C PRO A 8 17.39 -1.87 -12.07
N ASP A 9 18.17 -2.90 -12.43
CA ASP A 9 19.29 -2.86 -13.36
C ASP A 9 18.90 -3.18 -14.82
N LEU A 10 17.63 -2.98 -15.19
CA LEU A 10 17.11 -3.18 -16.55
C LEU A 10 17.29 -4.60 -17.11
N ARG A 11 17.18 -5.63 -16.28
CA ARG A 11 17.11 -7.00 -16.79
C ARG A 11 15.67 -7.48 -16.93
N LEU A 12 15.41 -8.19 -18.02
CA LEU A 12 14.11 -8.78 -18.30
C LEU A 12 13.77 -9.90 -17.30
N LYS A 13 12.66 -9.77 -16.62
CA LYS A 13 11.96 -10.76 -15.79
C LYS A 13 10.45 -10.63 -15.99
N PRO A 14 9.68 -11.73 -15.88
CA PRO A 14 10.11 -13.14 -15.77
C PRO A 14 10.86 -13.61 -17.03
N GLU A 15 11.49 -14.80 -17.01
CA GLU A 15 12.11 -15.40 -18.18
C GLU A 15 11.11 -16.17 -19.04
N VAL A 16 10.08 -16.74 -18.43
CA VAL A 16 9.11 -17.61 -19.09
C VAL A 16 7.82 -17.65 -18.27
N ALA A 17 6.70 -17.97 -18.90
CA ALA A 17 5.40 -18.18 -18.28
C ALA A 17 4.98 -19.64 -18.27
N ALA A 18 4.24 -20.04 -17.24
CA ALA A 18 3.56 -21.34 -17.15
C ALA A 18 2.13 -21.15 -16.61
N PRO A 19 1.21 -22.10 -16.86
CA PRO A 19 -0.15 -22.03 -16.32
C PRO A 19 -0.13 -21.95 -14.79
N GLY A 20 -0.79 -20.93 -14.24
CA GLY A 20 -0.88 -20.70 -12.80
C GLY A 20 -2.29 -20.34 -12.32
N GLY A 21 -3.26 -20.26 -13.23
CA GLY A 21 -4.65 -19.95 -12.93
C GLY A 21 -5.55 -21.19 -12.92
N ASN A 22 -6.43 -21.31 -11.93
CA ASN A 22 -7.40 -22.40 -11.78
C ASN A 22 -6.77 -23.80 -11.90
N ILE A 23 -5.65 -24.01 -11.21
CA ILE A 23 -4.93 -25.28 -11.20
C ILE A 23 -5.58 -26.20 -10.18
N TYR A 24 -6.16 -27.30 -10.67
CA TYR A 24 -6.72 -28.38 -9.83
C TYR A 24 -5.63 -29.33 -9.42
N SER A 25 -5.33 -29.38 -8.14
CA SER A 25 -4.25 -30.22 -7.60
C SER A 25 -4.55 -30.71 -6.18
N SER A 26 -3.78 -31.68 -5.75
CA SER A 26 -3.89 -32.24 -4.38
C SER A 26 -3.50 -31.22 -3.34
N VAL A 27 -4.27 -31.18 -2.26
CA VAL A 27 -4.01 -30.37 -1.07
C VAL A 27 -3.88 -31.27 0.18
N PRO A 28 -3.35 -30.74 1.30
CA PRO A 28 -3.28 -31.49 2.55
C PRO A 28 -4.64 -32.04 2.96
N GLY A 29 -4.66 -33.27 3.49
CA GLY A 29 -5.90 -33.95 3.88
C GLY A 29 -6.44 -34.94 2.83
N GLY A 30 -5.74 -35.13 1.71
CA GLY A 30 -6.12 -36.10 0.67
C GLY A 30 -7.29 -35.63 -0.21
N THR A 31 -7.53 -34.33 -0.27
CA THR A 31 -8.53 -33.68 -1.13
C THR A 31 -7.84 -32.97 -2.30
N TYR A 32 -8.67 -32.42 -3.21
CA TYR A 32 -8.22 -31.64 -4.36
C TYR A 32 -8.97 -30.33 -4.41
N GLU A 33 -8.26 -29.24 -4.73
CA GLU A 33 -8.83 -27.89 -4.83
C GLU A 33 -8.29 -27.16 -6.05
N PHE A 34 -9.03 -26.13 -6.48
CA PHE A 34 -8.56 -25.18 -7.48
C PHE A 34 -7.83 -24.05 -6.78
N MET A 35 -6.60 -23.80 -7.20
CA MET A 35 -5.80 -22.66 -6.72
C MET A 35 -5.22 -21.87 -7.89
N SER A 36 -5.00 -20.57 -7.67
CA SER A 36 -4.37 -19.67 -8.64
C SER A 36 -3.20 -18.95 -7.98
N GLY A 37 -2.09 -18.83 -8.72
CA GLY A 37 -0.91 -18.11 -8.25
C GLY A 37 0.34 -18.49 -9.05
N THR A 38 1.37 -17.67 -8.96
CA THR A 38 2.72 -18.01 -9.43
C THR A 38 3.27 -19.25 -8.71
N SER A 39 2.81 -19.49 -7.48
CA SER A 39 3.10 -20.72 -6.73
C SER A 39 2.57 -21.99 -7.39
N MET A 40 1.54 -21.92 -8.23
CA MET A 40 1.01 -23.04 -9.03
C MET A 40 1.72 -23.16 -10.37
N ALA A 41 2.22 -22.07 -10.93
CA ALA A 41 3.03 -22.08 -12.14
C ALA A 41 4.44 -22.67 -11.89
N THR A 42 5.05 -22.37 -10.73
CA THR A 42 6.42 -22.82 -10.39
C THR A 42 6.59 -24.35 -10.40
N PRO A 43 5.71 -25.17 -9.79
CA PRO A 43 5.82 -26.64 -9.87
C PRO A 43 5.68 -27.19 -11.29
N GLN A 44 4.86 -26.54 -12.13
CA GLN A 44 4.77 -26.92 -13.54
C GLN A 44 6.10 -26.66 -14.25
N MET A 45 6.75 -25.53 -13.98
CA MET A 45 8.08 -25.25 -14.51
C MET A 45 9.13 -26.24 -14.01
N ALA A 46 9.06 -26.66 -12.75
CA ALA A 46 9.93 -27.70 -12.22
C ALA A 46 9.74 -29.02 -12.98
N GLY A 47 8.48 -29.39 -13.26
CA GLY A 47 8.14 -30.57 -14.07
C GLY A 47 8.66 -30.46 -15.52
N VAL A 48 8.44 -29.33 -16.18
CA VAL A 48 8.97 -29.03 -17.51
C VAL A 48 10.49 -29.16 -17.53
N SER A 49 11.17 -28.55 -16.56
CA SER A 49 12.63 -28.58 -16.46
C SER A 49 13.15 -30.00 -16.25
N ALA A 50 12.48 -30.82 -15.44
CA ALA A 50 12.84 -32.22 -15.21
C ALA A 50 12.75 -33.06 -16.48
N VAL A 51 11.67 -32.90 -17.26
CA VAL A 51 11.46 -33.64 -18.54
C VAL A 51 12.50 -33.22 -19.59
N VAL A 52 12.74 -31.92 -19.75
CA VAL A 52 13.76 -31.42 -20.70
C VAL A 52 15.16 -31.85 -20.25
N LEU A 53 15.48 -31.79 -18.94
CA LEU A 53 16.75 -32.28 -18.41
C LEU A 53 16.94 -33.78 -18.64
N GLN A 54 15.90 -34.58 -18.45
CA GLN A 54 15.94 -36.03 -18.74
C GLN A 54 16.29 -36.29 -20.20
N ARG A 55 15.69 -35.54 -21.15
CA ARG A 55 16.09 -35.61 -22.56
C ARG A 55 17.56 -35.25 -22.74
N VAL A 56 18.01 -34.09 -22.24
CA VAL A 56 19.38 -33.60 -22.42
C VAL A 56 20.43 -34.54 -21.79
N GLN A 57 20.06 -35.28 -20.76
CA GLN A 57 20.94 -36.27 -20.16
C GLN A 57 21.07 -37.56 -20.98
N ASN A 58 20.01 -38.01 -21.64
CA ASN A 58 19.93 -39.32 -22.27
C ASN A 58 20.02 -39.32 -23.81
N ASP A 59 19.75 -38.19 -24.46
CA ASP A 59 19.80 -38.09 -25.91
C ASP A 59 21.27 -37.92 -26.39
N PRO A 60 21.74 -38.75 -27.34
CA PRO A 60 23.08 -38.70 -27.91
C PRO A 60 23.47 -37.32 -28.47
N LEU A 61 22.51 -36.50 -28.89
CA LEU A 61 22.74 -35.13 -29.36
C LEU A 61 23.51 -34.24 -28.33
N PHE A 62 23.36 -34.53 -27.05
CA PHE A 62 23.97 -33.76 -25.98
C PHE A 62 25.14 -34.50 -25.29
N ALA A 63 25.57 -35.63 -25.82
CA ALA A 63 26.54 -36.49 -25.16
C ALA A 63 27.91 -35.85 -24.93
N SER A 64 28.35 -34.95 -25.82
CA SER A 64 29.65 -34.24 -25.72
C SER A 64 29.64 -33.08 -24.73
N MET A 65 28.47 -32.66 -24.23
CA MET A 65 28.33 -31.52 -23.33
C MET A 65 28.69 -31.86 -21.91
N SER A 66 29.40 -30.93 -21.26
CA SER A 66 29.62 -30.95 -19.81
C SER A 66 28.31 -30.81 -19.02
N ALA A 67 28.34 -31.12 -17.73
CA ALA A 67 27.17 -30.96 -16.86
C ALA A 67 26.65 -29.51 -16.82
N ARG A 68 27.54 -28.52 -16.87
CA ARG A 68 27.17 -27.12 -16.90
C ARG A 68 26.47 -26.74 -18.22
N GLU A 69 27.06 -27.11 -19.35
CA GLU A 69 26.49 -26.85 -20.67
C GLU A 69 25.12 -27.51 -20.81
N LYS A 70 24.90 -28.70 -20.24
CA LYS A 70 23.60 -29.37 -20.21
C LYS A 70 22.54 -28.56 -19.45
N VAL A 71 22.90 -27.96 -18.34
CA VAL A 71 21.98 -27.05 -17.58
C VAL A 71 21.65 -25.82 -18.42
N ASP A 72 22.65 -25.20 -19.03
CA ASP A 72 22.46 -24.01 -19.85
C ASP A 72 21.56 -24.31 -21.08
N VAL A 73 21.78 -25.46 -21.75
CA VAL A 73 20.94 -25.92 -22.88
C VAL A 73 19.51 -26.20 -22.44
N VAL A 74 19.26 -26.77 -21.27
CA VAL A 74 17.90 -26.95 -20.75
C VAL A 74 17.16 -25.63 -20.70
N GLN A 75 17.82 -24.58 -20.15
CA GLN A 75 17.22 -23.24 -20.08
C GLN A 75 16.99 -22.65 -21.49
N ASN A 76 17.98 -22.79 -22.38
CA ASN A 76 17.89 -22.29 -23.74
C ASN A 76 16.77 -22.98 -24.55
N LEU A 77 16.58 -24.28 -24.39
CA LEU A 77 15.48 -25.02 -25.01
C LEU A 77 14.13 -24.58 -24.48
N ILE A 78 13.97 -24.46 -23.15
CA ILE A 78 12.71 -24.05 -22.54
C ILE A 78 12.32 -22.63 -22.96
N MET A 79 13.23 -21.68 -22.86
CA MET A 79 12.97 -20.29 -23.23
C MET A 79 12.86 -20.12 -24.75
N GLY A 80 13.78 -20.72 -25.50
CA GLY A 80 13.85 -20.55 -26.92
C GLY A 80 12.68 -21.17 -27.69
N THR A 81 11.96 -22.15 -27.12
CA THR A 81 10.77 -22.75 -27.74
C THR A 81 9.46 -22.32 -27.10
N ALA A 82 9.50 -21.36 -26.15
CA ALA A 82 8.29 -20.80 -25.57
C ALA A 82 7.50 -19.97 -26.59
N ALA A 83 6.18 -19.96 -26.46
CA ALA A 83 5.27 -19.27 -27.37
C ALA A 83 4.77 -17.95 -26.75
N PRO A 84 5.04 -16.78 -27.34
CA PRO A 84 4.48 -15.52 -26.88
C PRO A 84 2.95 -15.56 -26.82
N ILE A 85 2.39 -15.13 -25.69
CA ILE A 85 0.96 -15.10 -25.41
C ILE A 85 0.39 -13.83 -26.03
N ALA A 86 -0.58 -13.97 -26.93
CA ALA A 86 -1.31 -12.85 -27.51
C ALA A 86 -2.12 -12.11 -26.42
N ASP A 87 -2.19 -10.79 -26.55
CA ASP A 87 -3.05 -9.97 -25.70
C ASP A 87 -4.50 -10.07 -26.20
N PRO A 88 -5.44 -10.66 -25.44
CA PRO A 88 -6.80 -10.87 -25.89
C PRO A 88 -7.62 -9.58 -26.05
N LEU A 89 -7.10 -8.46 -25.52
CA LEU A 89 -7.75 -7.16 -25.63
C LEU A 89 -7.20 -6.32 -26.81
N GLN A 90 -6.24 -6.90 -27.59
CA GLN A 90 -5.72 -6.28 -28.80
C GLN A 90 -6.28 -7.00 -30.05
N ASP A 91 -7.10 -6.29 -30.83
CA ASP A 91 -7.68 -6.81 -32.09
C ASP A 91 -6.60 -7.13 -33.15
N THR A 92 -5.39 -6.58 -33.00
CA THR A 92 -4.24 -6.80 -33.88
C THR A 92 -3.57 -8.16 -33.66
N GLY A 93 -3.87 -8.85 -32.55
CA GLY A 93 -3.21 -10.09 -32.15
C GLY A 93 -1.78 -9.90 -31.66
N ASP A 94 -1.39 -8.67 -31.32
CA ASP A 94 -0.10 -8.34 -30.73
C ASP A 94 0.04 -9.07 -29.38
N PRO A 95 1.24 -9.59 -29.05
CA PRO A 95 1.45 -10.25 -27.76
C PRO A 95 1.59 -9.23 -26.63
N TYR A 96 1.37 -9.70 -25.41
CA TYR A 96 1.84 -8.96 -24.25
C TYR A 96 3.35 -8.73 -24.33
N SER A 97 3.81 -7.60 -23.76
CA SER A 97 5.23 -7.31 -23.61
C SER A 97 5.99 -8.47 -22.95
N PRO A 98 7.26 -8.73 -23.36
CA PRO A 98 8.15 -9.67 -22.67
C PRO A 98 8.28 -9.43 -21.18
N ARG A 99 8.14 -8.19 -20.73
CA ARG A 99 8.15 -7.82 -19.27
C ARG A 99 7.04 -8.49 -18.47
N LYS A 100 5.98 -8.96 -19.12
CA LYS A 100 4.87 -9.68 -18.50
C LYS A 100 4.99 -11.20 -18.57
N GLN A 101 5.71 -11.74 -19.56
CA GLN A 101 5.68 -13.16 -19.89
C GLN A 101 7.05 -13.79 -20.20
N GLY A 102 8.13 -13.00 -20.20
CA GLY A 102 9.43 -13.49 -20.69
C GLY A 102 9.38 -13.90 -22.15
N SER A 103 9.91 -15.08 -22.47
CA SER A 103 9.83 -15.68 -23.80
C SER A 103 8.42 -16.14 -24.21
N GLY A 104 7.48 -16.17 -23.25
CA GLY A 104 6.10 -16.65 -23.47
C GLY A 104 5.76 -17.91 -22.68
N LEU A 105 4.66 -18.57 -23.04
CA LEU A 105 4.19 -19.80 -22.42
C LEU A 105 5.09 -20.99 -22.81
N THR A 106 5.52 -21.76 -21.82
CA THR A 106 6.36 -22.94 -22.03
C THR A 106 5.67 -23.99 -22.91
N ASN A 107 6.46 -24.58 -23.82
CA ASN A 107 6.02 -25.66 -24.68
C ASN A 107 6.93 -26.90 -24.49
N VAL A 108 6.48 -27.84 -23.66
CA VAL A 108 7.26 -29.05 -23.33
C VAL A 108 7.59 -29.86 -24.58
N LEU A 109 6.61 -30.04 -25.48
CA LEU A 109 6.82 -30.81 -26.71
C LEU A 109 7.90 -30.16 -27.57
N ALA A 110 7.81 -28.84 -27.80
CA ALA A 110 8.81 -28.12 -28.58
C ALA A 110 10.21 -28.18 -27.92
N ALA A 111 10.29 -27.99 -26.60
CA ALA A 111 11.55 -28.06 -25.84
C ALA A 111 12.17 -29.46 -25.86
N THR A 112 11.36 -30.52 -25.95
CA THR A 112 11.84 -31.91 -25.99
C THR A 112 12.03 -32.45 -27.42
N THR A 113 11.65 -31.73 -28.46
CA THR A 113 11.87 -32.14 -29.84
C THR A 113 12.87 -31.29 -30.60
N SER A 114 13.07 -30.03 -30.22
CA SER A 114 14.03 -29.14 -30.87
C SER A 114 15.47 -29.64 -30.78
N SER A 115 16.13 -29.71 -31.94
CA SER A 115 17.60 -29.89 -32.00
C SER A 115 18.34 -28.57 -32.21
N VAL A 116 17.61 -27.46 -32.32
CA VAL A 116 18.16 -26.11 -32.43
C VAL A 116 17.77 -25.29 -31.22
N TYR A 117 18.71 -24.53 -30.66
CA TYR A 117 18.46 -23.61 -29.55
C TYR A 117 19.16 -22.27 -29.78
N PRO A 118 18.56 -21.16 -29.34
CA PRO A 118 19.16 -19.82 -29.46
C PRO A 118 20.02 -19.47 -28.24
N THR A 119 21.01 -18.61 -28.47
CA THR A 119 21.75 -17.84 -27.45
C THR A 119 21.86 -16.39 -27.87
N VAL A 120 22.12 -15.48 -26.92
CA VAL A 120 22.36 -14.06 -27.18
C VAL A 120 23.78 -13.70 -26.77
N LYS A 121 24.55 -13.13 -27.69
CA LYS A 121 25.96 -12.77 -27.47
C LYS A 121 26.06 -11.55 -26.57
N GLY A 122 26.92 -11.64 -25.54
CA GLY A 122 27.18 -10.53 -24.63
C GLY A 122 26.07 -10.27 -23.59
N ALA A 123 25.04 -11.12 -23.51
CA ALA A 123 24.06 -11.04 -22.43
C ALA A 123 24.74 -11.22 -21.06
N PRO A 124 24.38 -10.44 -20.03
CA PRO A 124 24.93 -10.58 -18.68
C PRO A 124 24.75 -12.00 -18.11
N GLU A 125 23.68 -12.67 -18.51
CA GLU A 125 23.39 -14.07 -18.23
C GLU A 125 23.53 -14.86 -19.54
N SER A 126 24.77 -15.12 -19.96
CA SER A 126 25.11 -15.71 -21.26
C SER A 126 24.48 -17.08 -21.57
N SER A 127 23.94 -17.73 -20.55
CA SER A 127 23.22 -19.01 -20.70
C SER A 127 21.75 -18.86 -21.07
N ARG A 128 21.19 -17.65 -21.13
CA ARG A 128 19.75 -17.43 -21.38
C ARG A 128 19.51 -16.68 -22.68
N PRO A 129 18.61 -17.17 -23.56
CA PRO A 129 18.33 -16.55 -24.86
C PRO A 129 17.38 -15.35 -24.70
N LYS A 130 17.87 -14.27 -24.08
CA LYS A 130 17.20 -12.99 -23.96
C LYS A 130 18.20 -11.85 -24.17
N ALA A 131 17.75 -10.73 -24.74
CA ALA A 131 18.57 -9.57 -24.94
C ALA A 131 18.13 -8.44 -23.99
N ASP A 132 18.93 -8.19 -22.95
CA ASP A 132 18.82 -7.04 -22.04
C ASP A 132 19.65 -5.91 -22.65
N LEU A 133 18.99 -4.91 -23.28
CA LEU A 133 19.66 -3.93 -24.16
C LEU A 133 20.03 -2.61 -23.44
N GLY A 134 19.67 -2.50 -22.16
CA GLY A 134 19.91 -1.27 -21.41
C GLY A 134 19.02 -0.13 -21.86
N ASP A 135 19.53 1.11 -21.78
CA ASP A 135 18.81 2.33 -22.11
C ASP A 135 19.48 3.11 -23.28
N GLY A 136 18.72 4.01 -23.88
CA GLY A 136 19.18 4.88 -24.96
C GLY A 136 18.07 5.29 -25.92
N THR A 137 18.38 6.21 -26.84
CA THR A 137 17.42 6.74 -27.83
C THR A 137 17.83 6.51 -29.29
N LYS A 138 18.97 5.86 -29.51
CA LYS A 138 19.51 5.63 -30.86
C LYS A 138 19.17 4.26 -31.43
N GLY A 139 18.39 3.48 -30.69
CA GLY A 139 18.13 2.07 -30.99
C GLY A 139 19.25 1.14 -30.53
N TRP A 140 19.11 -0.12 -30.84
CA TRP A 140 19.97 -1.18 -30.35
C TRP A 140 20.33 -2.18 -31.43
N HIS A 141 21.51 -2.77 -31.27
CA HIS A 141 21.96 -3.92 -32.05
C HIS A 141 22.30 -5.06 -31.10
N PHE A 142 21.86 -6.28 -31.44
CA PHE A 142 22.23 -7.50 -30.70
C PHE A 142 22.31 -8.71 -31.63
N ASP A 143 23.13 -9.68 -31.25
CA ASP A 143 23.37 -10.89 -32.01
C ASP A 143 22.64 -12.08 -31.38
N VAL A 144 21.83 -12.78 -32.19
CA VAL A 144 21.20 -14.06 -31.84
C VAL A 144 21.92 -15.16 -32.58
N THR A 145 22.52 -16.12 -31.86
CA THR A 145 23.18 -17.29 -32.42
C THR A 145 22.30 -18.52 -32.25
N LEU A 146 22.03 -19.23 -33.34
CA LEU A 146 21.32 -20.51 -33.36
C LEU A 146 22.34 -21.63 -33.44
N HIS A 147 22.25 -22.57 -32.50
CA HIS A 147 23.08 -23.77 -32.44
C HIS A 147 22.26 -24.97 -32.89
N ASN A 148 22.67 -25.63 -33.98
CA ASN A 148 22.01 -26.82 -34.50
C ASN A 148 22.84 -28.06 -34.19
N LEU A 149 22.30 -28.90 -33.33
CA LEU A 149 22.93 -30.15 -32.92
C LEU A 149 22.66 -31.33 -33.87
N SER A 150 21.66 -31.18 -34.77
CA SER A 150 21.28 -32.25 -35.69
C SER A 150 22.18 -32.33 -36.91
N GLY A 151 22.22 -33.50 -37.53
CA GLY A 151 22.94 -33.71 -38.78
C GLY A 151 22.21 -33.16 -40.02
N VAL A 152 21.15 -32.36 -39.84
CA VAL A 152 20.33 -31.77 -40.93
C VAL A 152 20.32 -30.26 -40.80
N GLU A 153 20.49 -29.55 -41.90
CA GLU A 153 20.38 -28.10 -41.96
C GLU A 153 18.98 -27.64 -41.51
N ALA A 154 18.89 -26.54 -40.81
CA ALA A 154 17.63 -25.94 -40.35
C ALA A 154 17.48 -24.50 -40.84
N THR A 155 16.34 -24.16 -41.41
CA THR A 155 16.03 -22.80 -41.91
C THR A 155 14.84 -22.22 -41.15
N TYR A 156 14.95 -20.96 -40.77
CA TYR A 156 13.92 -20.20 -40.07
C TYR A 156 13.62 -18.89 -40.80
N ALA A 157 12.33 -18.55 -40.90
CA ALA A 157 11.90 -17.20 -41.28
C ALA A 157 12.00 -16.27 -40.06
N LEU A 158 12.53 -15.07 -40.29
CA LEU A 158 12.75 -14.05 -39.26
C LEU A 158 11.56 -13.08 -39.21
N ASN A 159 11.04 -12.84 -38.01
CA ASN A 159 10.03 -11.83 -37.75
C ASN A 159 10.26 -11.24 -36.38
N THR A 160 10.63 -9.96 -36.31
CA THR A 160 10.88 -9.26 -35.04
C THR A 160 9.80 -8.23 -34.79
N GLN A 161 9.14 -8.32 -33.65
CA GLN A 161 8.16 -7.35 -33.20
C GLN A 161 8.85 -6.26 -32.40
N ALA A 162 8.32 -5.01 -32.47
CA ALA A 162 8.81 -3.86 -31.73
C ALA A 162 7.66 -3.25 -30.94
N LEU A 163 7.49 -3.72 -29.70
CA LEU A 163 6.35 -3.39 -28.85
C LEU A 163 6.65 -2.21 -27.95
N SER A 164 5.69 -1.31 -27.81
CA SER A 164 5.70 -0.30 -26.78
C SER A 164 4.32 -0.18 -26.14
N GLU A 165 4.28 0.18 -24.86
CA GLU A 165 3.03 0.31 -24.10
C GLU A 165 2.13 1.40 -24.69
N ILE A 166 0.84 1.16 -24.71
CA ILE A 166 -0.19 2.13 -25.14
C ILE A 166 -0.44 3.09 -23.95
N VAL A 167 -0.48 4.39 -24.26
CA VAL A 167 -0.83 5.45 -23.31
C VAL A 167 -2.22 5.96 -23.65
N GLU A 168 -3.15 5.94 -22.68
CA GLU A 168 -4.50 6.48 -22.77
C GLU A 168 -4.73 7.41 -21.57
N ASP A 169 -5.23 8.60 -21.80
CA ASP A 169 -5.49 9.63 -20.78
C ASP A 169 -4.28 9.91 -19.86
N GLY A 170 -3.06 9.79 -20.39
CA GLY A 170 -1.81 10.01 -19.67
C GLY A 170 -1.31 8.82 -18.84
N PHE A 171 -1.98 7.65 -18.92
CA PHE A 171 -1.60 6.45 -18.19
C PHE A 171 -1.18 5.32 -19.15
N PHE A 172 -0.19 4.54 -18.73
CA PHE A 172 0.14 3.29 -19.38
C PHE A 172 -0.96 2.25 -19.12
N THR A 173 -1.55 1.72 -20.19
CA THR A 173 -2.68 0.76 -20.09
C THR A 173 -2.24 -0.66 -19.72
N GLY A 174 -0.95 -0.94 -19.81
CA GLY A 174 -0.39 -2.29 -19.68
C GLY A 174 -0.62 -3.16 -20.93
N HIS A 175 -1.17 -2.63 -21.99
CA HIS A 175 -1.27 -3.22 -23.31
C HIS A 175 -0.20 -2.63 -24.23
N SER A 176 0.24 -3.38 -25.23
CA SER A 176 1.31 -2.97 -26.13
C SER A 176 0.85 -2.98 -27.57
N SER A 177 1.36 -2.07 -28.38
CA SER A 177 1.19 -2.12 -29.84
C SER A 177 2.53 -2.33 -30.53
N ASP A 178 2.51 -3.00 -31.68
CA ASP A 178 3.68 -3.19 -32.54
C ASP A 178 3.94 -1.92 -33.38
N TRP A 179 5.11 -1.33 -33.18
CA TRP A 179 5.59 -0.13 -33.86
C TRP A 179 6.41 -0.43 -35.10
N ARG A 180 6.62 -1.70 -35.43
CA ARG A 180 7.32 -2.11 -36.63
C ARG A 180 6.63 -1.55 -37.88
N GLY A 181 7.40 -0.85 -38.71
CA GLY A 181 6.88 -0.18 -39.90
C GLY A 181 5.99 1.04 -39.64
N LYS A 182 5.70 1.37 -38.36
CA LYS A 182 4.93 2.55 -37.97
C LYS A 182 5.81 3.65 -37.37
N GLY A 183 7.06 3.37 -37.10
CA GLY A 183 8.00 4.29 -36.47
C GLY A 183 9.24 3.60 -35.91
N VAL A 184 9.30 2.27 -36.01
CA VAL A 184 10.49 1.49 -35.65
C VAL A 184 10.86 0.59 -36.82
N ASP A 185 12.09 0.70 -37.31
CA ASP A 185 12.64 -0.12 -38.36
C ASP A 185 13.40 -1.32 -37.76
N ILE A 186 13.17 -2.49 -38.34
CA ILE A 186 13.88 -3.72 -38.02
C ILE A 186 14.75 -4.11 -39.21
N ALA A 187 16.04 -4.35 -38.97
CA ALA A 187 16.95 -4.86 -39.97
C ALA A 187 17.72 -6.08 -39.48
N TYR A 188 18.02 -6.97 -40.38
CA TYR A 188 18.80 -8.17 -40.11
C TYR A 188 20.11 -8.15 -40.86
N SER A 189 21.16 -8.70 -40.24
CA SER A 189 22.51 -8.85 -40.82
C SER A 189 23.09 -10.20 -40.42
N GLY A 190 24.09 -10.63 -41.18
CA GLY A 190 24.81 -11.88 -40.94
C GLY A 190 25.03 -12.71 -42.21
N ALA A 191 26.12 -13.48 -42.24
CA ALA A 191 26.50 -14.27 -43.43
C ALA A 191 25.52 -15.38 -43.78
N ALA A 192 24.76 -15.88 -42.79
CA ALA A 192 23.74 -16.94 -42.95
C ALA A 192 22.32 -16.38 -43.17
N VAL A 193 22.16 -15.06 -43.23
CA VAL A 193 20.88 -14.38 -43.46
C VAL A 193 20.67 -14.13 -44.94
N SER A 194 19.51 -14.47 -45.45
CA SER A 194 19.08 -14.24 -46.82
C SER A 194 17.77 -13.46 -46.83
N GLY A 195 17.62 -12.52 -47.76
CA GLY A 195 16.44 -11.65 -47.85
C GLY A 195 16.51 -10.46 -46.89
N THR A 196 15.44 -9.66 -46.88
CA THR A 196 15.32 -8.45 -46.04
C THR A 196 13.92 -8.33 -45.45
N GLY A 197 13.76 -7.66 -44.33
CA GLY A 197 12.48 -7.41 -43.66
C GLY A 197 11.74 -8.72 -43.35
N GLU A 198 10.43 -8.77 -43.59
CA GLU A 198 9.58 -9.93 -43.30
C GLU A 198 9.87 -11.16 -44.16
N GLY A 199 10.63 -10.97 -45.25
CA GLY A 199 11.07 -12.07 -46.14
C GLY A 199 12.44 -12.64 -45.73
N ALA A 200 13.07 -12.15 -44.69
CA ALA A 200 14.38 -12.62 -44.29
C ALA A 200 14.32 -14.03 -43.68
N THR A 201 15.36 -14.81 -43.98
CA THR A 201 15.53 -16.16 -43.41
C THR A 201 16.96 -16.32 -42.90
N ILE A 202 17.14 -17.18 -41.91
CA ILE A 202 18.45 -17.65 -41.47
C ILE A 202 18.56 -19.15 -41.67
N THR A 203 19.68 -19.61 -42.22
CA THR A 203 19.96 -21.03 -42.44
C THR A 203 21.11 -21.46 -41.53
N VAL A 204 20.84 -22.47 -40.68
CA VAL A 204 21.78 -23.00 -39.69
C VAL A 204 22.33 -24.32 -40.20
N PRO A 205 23.61 -24.46 -40.47
CA PRO A 205 24.17 -25.69 -41.02
C PRO A 205 24.05 -26.86 -40.06
N ALA A 206 24.03 -28.06 -40.61
CA ALA A 206 24.04 -29.31 -39.83
C ALA A 206 25.23 -29.33 -38.87
N SER A 207 25.01 -29.71 -37.61
CA SER A 207 26.02 -29.76 -36.51
C SER A 207 26.86 -28.49 -36.45
N GLY A 208 26.23 -27.32 -36.65
CA GLY A 208 26.88 -26.03 -36.70
C GLY A 208 26.07 -24.90 -36.04
N GLU A 209 26.53 -23.70 -36.30
CA GLU A 209 25.87 -22.50 -35.76
C GLU A 209 25.72 -21.42 -36.85
N ALA A 210 24.77 -20.53 -36.64
CA ALA A 210 24.57 -19.35 -37.49
C ALA A 210 24.11 -18.18 -36.59
N THR A 211 24.61 -16.99 -36.91
CA THR A 211 24.30 -15.77 -36.15
C THR A 211 23.51 -14.80 -37.04
N VAL A 212 22.45 -14.22 -36.48
CA VAL A 212 21.76 -13.06 -37.03
C VAL A 212 21.95 -11.86 -36.12
N GLY A 213 22.47 -10.77 -36.67
CA GLY A 213 22.43 -9.46 -36.05
C GLY A 213 21.05 -8.84 -36.25
N VAL A 214 20.46 -8.35 -35.19
CA VAL A 214 19.16 -7.68 -35.17
C VAL A 214 19.36 -6.23 -34.80
N ASP A 215 18.96 -5.33 -35.70
CA ASP A 215 18.92 -3.89 -35.44
C ASP A 215 17.48 -3.46 -35.20
N VAL A 216 17.26 -2.80 -34.05
CA VAL A 216 15.99 -2.16 -33.70
C VAL A 216 16.21 -0.64 -33.70
N LYS A 217 15.66 0.06 -34.69
CA LYS A 217 15.94 1.48 -34.93
C LYS A 217 14.67 2.31 -34.84
N PRO A 218 14.44 2.98 -33.69
CA PRO A 218 13.40 4.00 -33.56
C PRO A 218 13.65 5.15 -34.55
N GLY A 219 12.57 5.70 -35.10
CA GLY A 219 12.58 6.82 -36.03
C GLY A 219 11.67 7.94 -35.56
N ALA A 220 11.61 9.04 -36.34
CA ALA A 220 10.95 10.29 -35.95
C ALA A 220 9.48 10.15 -35.48
N ALA A 221 8.74 9.18 -36.01
CA ALA A 221 7.36 8.95 -35.58
C ALA A 221 7.28 8.39 -34.15
N PHE A 222 8.19 7.45 -33.82
CA PHE A 222 8.28 6.91 -32.45
C PHE A 222 8.83 7.96 -31.48
N ASP A 223 9.85 8.74 -31.90
CA ASP A 223 10.40 9.86 -31.12
C ASP A 223 9.30 10.85 -30.73
N SER A 224 8.46 11.21 -31.69
CA SER A 224 7.34 12.15 -31.46
C SER A 224 6.30 11.57 -30.50
N TYR A 225 5.98 10.27 -30.65
CA TYR A 225 5.06 9.60 -29.73
C TYR A 225 5.58 9.61 -28.29
N VAL A 226 6.86 9.25 -28.10
CA VAL A 226 7.46 9.22 -26.75
C VAL A 226 7.53 10.64 -26.16
N ALA A 227 7.94 11.62 -26.93
CA ALA A 227 7.99 13.01 -26.45
C ALA A 227 6.62 13.54 -25.98
N GLN A 228 5.57 13.13 -26.65
CA GLN A 228 4.20 13.55 -26.33
C GLN A 228 3.58 12.76 -25.16
N ASN A 229 3.78 11.45 -25.11
CA ASN A 229 3.02 10.56 -24.24
C ASN A 229 3.84 9.96 -23.08
N ALA A 230 5.16 9.90 -23.21
CA ALA A 230 6.05 9.30 -22.24
C ALA A 230 7.37 10.09 -22.10
N PRO A 231 7.33 11.36 -21.67
CA PRO A 231 8.53 12.24 -21.66
C PRO A 231 9.66 11.76 -20.75
N ASN A 232 9.35 10.88 -19.78
CA ASN A 232 10.32 10.22 -18.92
C ASN A 232 10.87 8.90 -19.50
N GLY A 233 10.57 8.60 -20.76
CA GLY A 233 10.95 7.37 -21.45
C GLY A 233 9.88 6.28 -21.37
N THR A 234 10.03 5.28 -22.24
CA THR A 234 9.17 4.10 -22.32
C THR A 234 9.98 2.86 -22.65
N PHE A 235 9.39 1.68 -22.48
CA PHE A 235 10.02 0.47 -22.96
C PHE A 235 9.75 0.27 -24.46
N LEU A 236 10.80 -0.13 -25.19
CA LEU A 236 10.73 -0.67 -26.52
C LEU A 236 11.27 -2.09 -26.45
N ASP A 237 10.38 -3.04 -26.49
CA ASP A 237 10.67 -4.45 -26.27
C ASP A 237 10.01 -5.33 -27.37
N GLY A 238 10.14 -6.63 -27.28
CA GLY A 238 9.49 -7.52 -28.25
C GLY A 238 10.15 -8.89 -28.34
N PHE A 239 9.87 -9.54 -29.45
CA PHE A 239 10.32 -10.90 -29.70
C PHE A 239 10.97 -11.00 -31.08
N VAL A 240 12.16 -11.61 -31.14
CA VAL A 240 12.70 -12.18 -32.39
C VAL A 240 12.06 -13.55 -32.54
N ARG A 241 11.07 -13.64 -33.43
CA ARG A 241 10.39 -14.91 -33.77
C ARG A 241 11.05 -15.55 -34.95
N LEU A 242 11.35 -16.83 -34.80
CA LEU A 242 11.99 -17.65 -35.82
C LEU A 242 11.05 -18.80 -36.16
N THR A 243 10.28 -18.61 -37.26
CA THR A 243 9.33 -19.61 -37.71
C THR A 243 10.03 -20.67 -38.56
N SER A 244 9.96 -21.92 -38.13
CA SER A 244 10.65 -23.02 -38.78
C SER A 244 10.12 -23.26 -40.22
N LYS A 245 11.07 -23.47 -41.10
CA LYS A 245 10.83 -23.96 -42.49
C LYS A 245 11.31 -25.39 -42.66
N THR A 246 11.82 -26.01 -41.60
CA THR A 246 12.38 -27.37 -41.62
C THR A 246 11.43 -28.31 -40.87
N ASP A 247 11.01 -29.37 -41.53
CA ASP A 247 10.09 -30.34 -40.93
C ASP A 247 10.66 -30.95 -39.65
N GLY A 248 9.81 -31.03 -38.61
CA GLY A 248 10.16 -31.60 -37.31
C GLY A 248 10.94 -30.67 -36.42
N GLN A 249 11.31 -29.46 -36.85
CA GLN A 249 11.88 -28.42 -36.00
C GLN A 249 10.79 -27.45 -35.53
N PRO A 250 10.67 -27.17 -34.22
CA PRO A 250 9.73 -26.19 -33.72
C PRO A 250 10.19 -24.75 -34.01
N ASP A 251 9.24 -23.83 -33.92
CA ASP A 251 9.51 -22.40 -33.92
C ASP A 251 10.37 -22.01 -32.68
N LEU A 252 11.16 -20.96 -32.85
CA LEU A 252 11.97 -20.41 -31.76
C LEU A 252 11.61 -18.95 -31.50
N THR A 253 11.88 -18.52 -30.26
CA THR A 253 11.61 -17.16 -29.78
C THR A 253 12.75 -16.65 -28.91
N VAL A 254 13.15 -15.39 -29.10
CA VAL A 254 14.10 -14.68 -28.26
C VAL A 254 13.50 -13.35 -27.86
N PRO A 255 13.15 -13.14 -26.59
CA PRO A 255 12.69 -11.84 -26.10
C PRO A 255 13.84 -10.86 -26.02
N TYR A 256 13.53 -9.60 -26.29
CA TYR A 256 14.45 -8.49 -26.06
C TYR A 256 13.75 -7.31 -25.38
N MET A 257 14.53 -6.46 -24.72
CA MET A 257 14.00 -5.29 -24.05
C MET A 257 15.06 -4.19 -23.95
N GLY A 258 14.64 -2.98 -24.33
CA GLY A 258 15.40 -1.74 -24.12
C GLY A 258 14.49 -0.67 -23.51
N PHE A 259 15.09 0.23 -22.75
CA PHE A 259 14.41 1.42 -22.27
C PHE A 259 14.75 2.60 -23.19
N TYR A 260 13.74 3.12 -23.89
CA TYR A 260 13.88 4.28 -24.76
C TYR A 260 13.82 5.56 -23.93
N GLY A 261 14.98 6.07 -23.54
CA GLY A 261 15.19 7.19 -22.65
C GLY A 261 16.52 7.09 -21.91
N ASP A 262 16.63 7.81 -20.81
CA ASP A 262 17.73 7.72 -19.83
C ASP A 262 17.15 7.10 -18.54
N TRP A 263 17.45 5.84 -18.28
CA TRP A 263 16.91 5.12 -17.14
C TRP A 263 17.32 5.75 -15.81
N GLY A 264 18.53 6.28 -15.71
CA GLY A 264 19.02 6.94 -14.49
C GLY A 264 18.26 8.21 -14.15
N LYS A 265 17.69 8.90 -15.17
CA LYS A 265 16.88 10.10 -14.99
C LYS A 265 15.38 9.80 -14.85
N ALA A 266 14.96 8.60 -15.18
CA ALA A 266 13.56 8.21 -15.04
C ALA A 266 13.14 8.34 -13.56
N PRO A 267 12.01 9.03 -13.25
CA PRO A 267 11.63 9.34 -11.86
C PRO A 267 11.48 8.09 -11.01
N ILE A 268 12.12 8.10 -9.85
CA ILE A 268 11.99 7.04 -8.84
C ILE A 268 10.83 7.36 -7.90
N PHE A 269 10.78 8.58 -7.40
CA PHE A 269 9.79 9.01 -6.43
C PHE A 269 8.55 9.60 -7.12
N ASP A 270 7.38 9.33 -6.57
CA ASP A 270 6.15 10.04 -6.89
C ASP A 270 6.12 11.40 -6.18
N ALA A 271 5.14 12.23 -6.51
CA ALA A 271 5.02 13.57 -5.94
C ALA A 271 4.89 13.53 -4.41
N LEU A 272 5.33 14.62 -3.75
CA LEU A 272 5.06 14.85 -2.34
C LEU A 272 3.57 15.14 -2.13
N ALA A 273 3.02 14.64 -1.03
CA ALA A 273 1.63 14.88 -0.68
C ALA A 273 1.30 16.37 -0.52
N SER A 274 2.29 17.19 -0.08
CA SER A 274 2.16 18.65 0.01
C SER A 274 2.02 19.33 -1.33
N ASP A 275 2.56 18.74 -2.40
CA ASP A 275 2.61 19.38 -3.72
C ASP A 275 1.39 19.02 -4.59
N GLY A 276 0.72 17.91 -4.27
CA GLY A 276 -0.36 17.36 -5.06
C GLY A 276 0.11 16.70 -6.36
N GLY A 277 -0.80 16.13 -7.11
CA GLY A 277 -0.52 15.61 -8.45
C GLY A 277 0.24 14.28 -8.49
N ALA A 278 0.19 13.46 -7.45
CA ALA A 278 0.76 12.13 -7.45
C ALA A 278 0.14 11.24 -8.54
N HIS A 279 0.97 10.44 -9.21
CA HIS A 279 0.53 9.50 -10.25
C HIS A 279 -0.04 8.22 -9.67
N THR A 280 0.57 7.69 -8.62
CA THR A 280 0.14 6.44 -7.98
C THR A 280 -0.14 6.66 -6.51
N LEU A 281 0.86 7.07 -5.74
CA LEU A 281 0.77 7.24 -4.31
C LEU A 281 1.72 8.35 -3.85
N ALA A 282 1.15 9.46 -3.36
CA ALA A 282 1.91 10.59 -2.87
C ALA A 282 2.80 10.19 -1.70
N SER A 283 4.08 10.55 -1.77
CA SER A 283 4.99 10.42 -0.64
C SER A 283 4.61 11.38 0.48
N GLY A 284 4.62 10.94 1.73
CA GLY A 284 4.25 11.76 2.88
C GLY A 284 4.91 11.30 4.18
N ILE A 285 4.73 12.09 5.22
CA ILE A 285 5.14 11.75 6.57
C ILE A 285 3.93 11.59 7.47
N TYR A 286 3.98 10.59 8.33
CA TYR A 286 2.86 10.12 9.12
C TYR A 286 3.24 10.05 10.60
N ASN A 287 2.26 10.18 11.46
CA ASN A 287 2.38 9.82 12.87
C ASN A 287 2.40 8.30 12.97
N GLY A 288 3.55 7.71 13.27
CA GLY A 288 3.73 6.26 13.36
C GLY A 288 2.94 5.60 14.49
N THR A 289 2.40 6.40 15.44
CA THR A 289 1.53 5.88 16.51
C THR A 289 0.08 5.72 16.06
N THR A 290 -0.44 6.67 15.27
CA THR A 290 -1.85 6.71 14.85
C THR A 290 -2.06 6.35 13.38
N GLY A 291 -1.00 6.30 12.57
CA GLY A 291 -1.07 6.15 11.12
C GLY A 291 -1.67 7.37 10.39
N GLN A 292 -1.88 8.48 11.07
CA GLN A 292 -2.43 9.69 10.45
C GLN A 292 -1.33 10.51 9.76
N GLN A 293 -1.63 11.03 8.59
CA GLN A 293 -0.71 11.90 7.86
C GLN A 293 -0.52 13.23 8.61
N LEU A 294 0.73 13.64 8.80
CA LEU A 294 1.08 14.93 9.39
C LEU A 294 0.81 16.08 8.40
N GLY A 295 0.81 17.31 8.91
CA GLY A 295 0.57 18.52 8.12
C GLY A 295 -0.90 18.92 7.98
N TYR A 296 -1.83 18.05 8.37
CA TYR A 296 -3.23 18.41 8.58
C TYR A 296 -3.45 18.87 10.01
N ASN A 297 -4.50 19.65 10.23
CA ASN A 297 -4.87 20.05 11.59
C ASN A 297 -5.27 18.82 12.42
N PRO A 298 -4.59 18.48 13.52
CA PRO A 298 -4.82 17.28 14.31
C PRO A 298 -6.18 17.30 15.03
N LEU A 299 -6.78 18.46 15.22
CA LEU A 299 -8.10 18.61 15.84
C LEU A 299 -9.26 18.32 14.88
N VAL A 300 -8.97 18.18 13.57
CA VAL A 300 -9.97 17.83 12.54
C VAL A 300 -9.96 16.33 12.29
N LYS A 301 -11.14 15.71 12.32
CA LYS A 301 -11.29 14.28 12.01
C LYS A 301 -10.79 13.98 10.59
N ALA A 302 -10.23 12.79 10.37
CA ALA A 302 -9.59 12.42 9.11
C ALA A 302 -10.52 12.50 7.89
N ASP A 303 -11.79 12.17 8.05
CA ASP A 303 -12.83 12.20 7.03
C ASP A 303 -13.33 13.64 6.70
N ALA A 304 -13.06 14.60 7.57
CA ALA A 304 -13.40 16.01 7.38
C ALA A 304 -12.23 16.88 6.87
N ARG A 305 -11.05 16.28 6.67
CA ARG A 305 -9.87 17.00 6.18
C ARG A 305 -10.00 17.31 4.69
N THR A 306 -9.65 18.52 4.32
CA THR A 306 -9.67 18.99 2.92
C THR A 306 -8.32 19.57 2.52
N GLY A 307 -8.04 19.62 1.23
CA GLY A 307 -6.79 20.16 0.70
C GLY A 307 -5.59 19.23 0.85
N THR A 308 -4.38 19.80 0.80
CA THR A 308 -3.11 19.10 0.95
C THR A 308 -2.48 19.36 2.31
N PRO A 309 -1.66 18.45 2.85
CA PRO A 309 -0.93 18.68 4.09
C PRO A 309 0.06 19.85 3.93
N LYS A 310 0.26 20.63 4.97
CA LYS A 310 1.13 21.81 4.97
C LYS A 310 2.49 21.48 5.58
N ALA A 311 3.56 21.84 4.88
CA ALA A 311 4.92 21.51 5.30
C ALA A 311 5.36 22.21 6.61
N ASP A 312 4.85 23.41 6.88
CA ASP A 312 5.11 24.16 8.12
C ASP A 312 4.43 23.56 9.36
N ARG A 313 3.62 22.53 9.16
CA ARG A 313 2.85 21.79 10.19
C ARG A 313 3.32 20.36 10.39
N TYR A 314 4.47 20.03 9.86
CA TYR A 314 5.12 18.74 10.14
C TYR A 314 5.87 18.87 11.47
N VAL A 315 5.16 18.64 12.57
CA VAL A 315 5.67 18.81 13.94
C VAL A 315 5.65 17.46 14.65
N LEU A 316 6.78 17.12 15.26
CA LEU A 316 6.88 16.06 16.26
C LEU A 316 6.95 16.68 17.66
N SER A 317 6.38 16.01 18.65
CA SER A 317 6.42 16.45 20.03
C SER A 317 6.69 15.29 21.00
N ARG A 318 6.84 15.62 22.27
CA ARG A 318 6.88 14.66 23.39
C ARG A 318 5.64 14.75 24.27
N ALA A 319 4.57 15.36 23.72
CA ALA A 319 3.32 15.53 24.44
C ALA A 319 2.72 14.17 24.82
N GLU A 320 2.14 14.09 26.02
CA GLU A 320 1.44 12.90 26.52
C GLU A 320 0.00 12.81 26.00
N ALA A 321 -0.46 13.83 25.26
CA ALA A 321 -1.80 13.86 24.69
C ALA A 321 -2.05 12.68 23.76
N SER A 322 -3.25 12.12 23.81
CA SER A 322 -3.64 11.02 22.92
C SER A 322 -3.55 11.45 21.46
N GLY A 323 -2.78 10.70 20.68
CA GLY A 323 -2.56 10.99 19.26
C GLY A 323 -1.40 11.95 18.98
N ALA A 324 -0.66 12.41 20.02
CA ALA A 324 0.53 13.24 19.80
C ALA A 324 1.53 12.57 18.84
N PRO A 325 2.09 13.32 17.89
CA PRO A 325 3.04 12.80 16.91
C PRO A 325 4.44 12.63 17.53
N THR A 326 4.62 11.56 18.27
CA THR A 326 5.91 11.22 18.93
C THR A 326 6.80 10.36 18.05
N VAL A 327 6.25 9.76 16.98
CA VAL A 327 6.94 8.91 16.02
C VAL A 327 6.68 9.47 14.63
N LEU A 328 7.74 9.76 13.89
CA LEU A 328 7.66 10.09 12.47
C LEU A 328 7.90 8.85 11.65
N GLU A 329 6.96 8.54 10.76
CA GLU A 329 6.99 7.43 9.82
C GLU A 329 6.93 7.97 8.39
N PRO A 330 8.01 7.84 7.60
CA PRO A 330 7.94 8.17 6.18
C PRO A 330 7.21 7.07 5.41
N ARG A 331 6.26 7.46 4.57
CA ARG A 331 5.62 6.58 3.59
C ARG A 331 5.97 7.06 2.21
N THR A 332 6.69 6.24 1.47
CA THR A 332 7.30 6.63 0.22
C THR A 332 6.54 6.02 -0.96
N GLY A 333 5.96 6.89 -1.78
CA GLY A 333 5.44 6.51 -3.08
C GLY A 333 6.59 6.42 -4.08
N THR A 334 6.74 5.26 -4.73
CA THR A 334 7.79 5.04 -5.73
C THR A 334 7.20 4.56 -7.05
N LEU A 335 7.72 5.11 -8.14
CA LEU A 335 7.34 4.73 -9.50
C LEU A 335 8.18 3.57 -10.03
N ARG A 336 9.32 3.28 -9.36
CA ARG A 336 10.27 2.23 -9.73
C ARG A 336 10.81 1.52 -8.50
N SER A 337 11.14 0.24 -8.66
CA SER A 337 11.90 -0.52 -7.66
C SER A 337 13.37 -0.11 -7.71
N VAL A 338 14.02 -0.03 -6.55
CA VAL A 338 15.44 0.26 -6.42
C VAL A 338 16.10 -0.75 -5.49
N HIS A 339 17.41 -1.01 -5.70
CA HIS A 339 18.17 -1.90 -4.81
C HIS A 339 18.37 -1.30 -3.43
N THR A 340 18.51 0.02 -3.36
CA THR A 340 18.82 0.72 -2.11
C THR A 340 18.02 2.02 -2.06
N LEU A 341 17.29 2.20 -0.97
CA LEU A 341 16.64 3.44 -0.58
C LEU A 341 17.28 3.91 0.73
N ASN A 342 17.93 5.06 0.69
CA ASN A 342 18.51 5.68 1.87
C ASN A 342 17.51 6.63 2.50
N THR A 343 17.38 6.56 3.82
CA THR A 343 16.55 7.46 4.65
C THR A 343 17.46 8.15 5.64
N VAL A 344 17.58 9.47 5.57
CA VAL A 344 18.47 10.24 6.43
C VAL A 344 17.69 11.35 7.12
N TYR A 345 17.78 11.40 8.44
CA TYR A 345 17.31 12.49 9.27
C TYR A 345 18.50 13.36 9.65
N ALA A 346 18.41 14.66 9.41
CA ALA A 346 19.46 15.61 9.71
C ALA A 346 18.92 16.82 10.52
N ASN A 347 19.75 17.39 11.39
CA ASN A 347 19.45 18.63 12.09
C ASN A 347 19.62 19.85 11.16
N ALA A 348 19.33 21.05 11.65
CA ALA A 348 19.43 22.30 10.88
C ALA A 348 20.89 22.61 10.41
N ALA A 349 21.91 22.01 11.01
CA ALA A 349 23.29 22.12 10.58
C ALA A 349 23.67 21.13 9.47
N GLY A 350 22.73 20.24 9.10
CA GLY A 350 22.96 19.17 8.09
C GLY A 350 23.64 17.93 8.68
N GLU A 351 23.81 17.83 9.98
CA GLU A 351 24.39 16.68 10.64
C GLU A 351 23.34 15.56 10.77
N SER A 352 23.69 14.34 10.34
CA SER A 352 22.80 13.18 10.43
C SER A 352 22.57 12.80 11.89
N VAL A 353 21.30 12.74 12.29
CA VAL A 353 20.85 12.28 13.62
C VAL A 353 20.34 10.84 13.60
N ALA A 354 19.87 10.38 12.44
CA ALA A 354 19.50 8.99 12.18
C ALA A 354 19.65 8.68 10.70
N SER A 355 20.02 7.45 10.36
CA SER A 355 20.06 6.99 8.98
C SER A 355 19.71 5.51 8.89
N TYR A 356 19.00 5.15 7.81
CA TYR A 356 18.54 3.81 7.52
C TYR A 356 18.77 3.48 6.06
N VAL A 357 18.97 2.21 5.77
CA VAL A 357 19.13 1.70 4.40
C VAL A 357 18.11 0.58 4.21
N THR A 358 17.18 0.80 3.29
CA THR A 358 16.23 -0.22 2.87
C THR A 358 16.77 -0.91 1.62
N HIS A 359 17.00 -2.21 1.70
CA HIS A 359 17.44 -3.02 0.56
C HIS A 359 16.24 -3.58 -0.20
N GLN A 360 16.35 -3.61 -1.54
CA GLN A 360 15.30 -4.11 -2.43
C GLN A 360 13.94 -3.42 -2.22
N ALA A 361 13.96 -2.08 -2.24
CA ALA A 361 12.74 -1.29 -2.16
C ALA A 361 11.91 -1.45 -3.45
N TRP A 362 10.73 -2.05 -3.32
CA TRP A 362 9.81 -2.28 -4.42
C TRP A 362 9.01 -1.03 -4.77
N LYS A 363 8.68 -0.86 -6.06
CA LYS A 363 7.80 0.23 -6.47
C LYS A 363 6.43 0.11 -5.80
N SER A 364 5.79 1.23 -5.53
CA SER A 364 4.41 1.29 -5.05
C SER A 364 3.46 0.59 -6.03
N GLY A 365 2.47 -0.09 -5.51
CA GLY A 365 1.56 -0.89 -6.31
C GLY A 365 0.23 -1.12 -5.63
N VAL A 366 -0.68 -1.79 -6.32
CA VAL A 366 -1.99 -2.16 -5.80
C VAL A 366 -1.89 -3.55 -5.15
N ASN A 367 -2.25 -3.64 -3.87
CA ASN A 367 -2.42 -4.94 -3.22
C ASN A 367 -3.61 -5.66 -3.87
N PRO A 368 -3.40 -6.80 -4.53
CA PRO A 368 -4.45 -7.49 -5.30
C PRO A 368 -5.59 -8.04 -4.43
N SER A 369 -5.32 -8.28 -3.14
CA SER A 369 -6.33 -8.82 -2.22
C SER A 369 -7.24 -7.73 -1.65
N THR A 370 -6.74 -6.51 -1.49
CA THR A 370 -7.47 -5.40 -0.85
C THR A 370 -7.88 -4.30 -1.83
N GLY A 371 -7.27 -4.26 -3.03
CA GLY A 371 -7.42 -3.17 -4.00
C GLY A 371 -6.81 -1.84 -3.53
N LYS A 372 -6.08 -1.83 -2.42
CA LYS A 372 -5.45 -0.63 -1.87
C LYS A 372 -4.04 -0.46 -2.40
N MET A 373 -3.64 0.79 -2.58
CA MET A 373 -2.24 1.13 -2.88
C MET A 373 -1.35 0.80 -1.68
N THR A 374 -0.14 0.32 -1.97
CA THR A 374 0.89 0.01 -0.98
C THR A 374 2.11 0.89 -1.22
N TRP A 375 2.67 1.43 -0.14
CA TRP A 375 3.96 2.11 -0.13
C TRP A 375 5.10 1.08 -0.08
N VAL A 376 6.34 1.57 0.00
CA VAL A 376 7.57 0.75 0.08
C VAL A 376 7.73 0.10 1.47
N GLU A 377 6.70 -0.40 2.09
CA GLU A 377 6.76 -0.81 3.50
C GLU A 377 6.85 -2.31 3.76
N ASP A 378 6.41 -3.13 2.82
CA ASP A 378 6.23 -4.55 3.10
C ASP A 378 7.58 -5.29 3.18
N GLY A 379 8.02 -5.54 4.41
CA GLY A 379 9.16 -6.39 4.73
C GLY A 379 10.48 -5.66 5.01
N HIS A 380 10.44 -4.35 5.23
CA HIS A 380 11.63 -3.55 5.48
C HIS A 380 11.76 -3.12 6.96
N GLU A 381 13.00 -2.93 7.41
CA GLU A 381 13.31 -2.37 8.72
C GLU A 381 12.61 -1.02 8.90
N PRO A 382 12.02 -0.74 10.09
CA PRO A 382 11.33 0.51 10.33
C PRO A 382 12.29 1.69 10.20
N THR A 383 11.98 2.61 9.29
CA THR A 383 12.76 3.83 9.03
C THR A 383 12.25 5.01 9.86
N THR A 384 11.61 4.74 10.99
CA THR A 384 10.94 5.70 11.84
C THR A 384 11.89 6.45 12.76
N LEU A 385 11.57 7.71 13.07
CA LEU A 385 12.19 8.48 14.14
C LEU A 385 11.25 8.51 15.35
N ASP A 386 11.52 7.70 16.38
CA ASP A 386 10.71 7.63 17.61
C ASP A 386 11.35 8.43 18.75
N LEU A 387 10.76 9.59 19.09
CA LEU A 387 11.22 10.47 20.17
C LEU A 387 11.09 9.86 21.56
N ARG A 388 10.42 8.73 21.73
CA ARG A 388 10.32 8.02 23.01
C ARG A 388 11.47 7.03 23.21
N SER A 389 12.17 6.67 22.15
CA SER A 389 13.29 5.73 22.19
C SER A 389 14.50 6.31 22.89
N ASP A 390 15.31 5.47 23.51
CA ASP A 390 16.57 5.89 24.17
C ASP A 390 17.54 6.58 23.19
N ALA A 391 17.48 6.25 21.92
CA ALA A 391 18.33 6.83 20.88
C ALA A 391 17.97 8.29 20.57
N TYR A 392 16.67 8.67 20.64
CA TYR A 392 16.19 9.96 20.10
C TYR A 392 15.44 10.82 21.11
N LYS A 393 15.19 10.34 22.33
CA LYS A 393 14.45 11.09 23.37
C LYS A 393 15.09 12.42 23.76
N ASN A 394 16.38 12.59 23.50
CA ASN A 394 17.15 13.79 23.84
C ASN A 394 17.45 14.70 22.63
N LEU A 395 16.87 14.43 21.45
CA LEU A 395 17.02 15.35 20.33
C LEU A 395 16.46 16.72 20.70
N PRO A 396 17.20 17.83 20.49
CA PRO A 396 16.71 19.16 20.85
C PRO A 396 15.51 19.59 19.98
N ASP A 397 14.73 20.51 20.51
CA ASP A 397 13.74 21.22 19.70
C ASP A 397 14.44 22.01 18.60
N GLY A 398 13.81 22.10 17.44
CA GLY A 398 14.36 22.78 16.28
C GLY A 398 13.89 22.17 14.96
N ASP A 399 14.46 22.68 13.88
CA ASP A 399 14.12 22.24 12.53
C ASP A 399 15.05 21.11 12.09
N TYR A 400 14.46 20.15 11.40
CA TYR A 400 15.10 18.94 10.89
C TYR A 400 14.68 18.71 9.45
N THR A 401 15.48 17.91 8.74
CA THR A 401 15.17 17.46 7.39
C THR A 401 15.20 15.93 7.33
N LEU A 402 14.17 15.35 6.77
CA LEU A 402 14.15 13.96 6.33
C LEU A 402 14.43 13.94 4.83
N THR A 403 15.48 13.24 4.41
CA THR A 403 15.80 13.01 3.00
C THR A 403 15.72 11.53 2.69
N LEU A 404 14.99 11.22 1.63
CA LEU A 404 14.93 9.90 1.02
C LEU A 404 15.69 9.97 -0.29
N SER A 405 16.69 9.13 -0.50
CA SER A 405 17.45 9.12 -1.74
C SER A 405 17.68 7.71 -2.28
N ALA A 406 17.69 7.60 -3.60
CA ALA A 406 17.92 6.36 -4.31
C ALA A 406 18.45 6.65 -5.72
N HIS A 407 18.98 5.64 -6.39
CA HIS A 407 19.33 5.71 -7.81
C HIS A 407 18.76 4.49 -8.56
N ASN A 408 18.45 4.67 -9.83
CA ASN A 408 18.23 3.56 -10.73
C ASN A 408 19.57 2.88 -11.03
N ASP A 409 19.60 1.55 -11.07
CA ASP A 409 20.83 0.78 -11.31
C ASP A 409 21.23 0.72 -12.80
N GLY A 410 20.81 1.69 -13.58
CA GLY A 410 21.20 1.86 -14.97
C GLY A 410 22.60 2.46 -15.13
N PRO A 411 23.04 2.68 -16.38
CA PRO A 411 24.37 3.18 -16.66
C PRO A 411 24.71 4.53 -16.04
N SER A 412 23.73 5.42 -15.87
CA SER A 412 23.96 6.78 -15.36
C SER A 412 23.97 6.89 -13.83
N GLN A 413 23.33 5.98 -13.10
CA GLN A 413 23.26 5.91 -11.63
C GLN A 413 23.10 7.28 -10.93
N ALA A 414 22.37 8.21 -11.54
CA ALA A 414 22.13 9.53 -10.96
C ALA A 414 21.27 9.40 -9.70
N GLU A 415 21.76 9.92 -8.57
CA GLU A 415 21.00 9.95 -7.34
C GLU A 415 19.81 10.90 -7.48
N GLN A 416 18.65 10.43 -7.09
CA GLN A 416 17.40 11.20 -6.98
C GLN A 416 16.99 11.24 -5.52
N SER A 417 16.40 12.35 -5.09
CA SER A 417 15.96 12.50 -3.71
C SER A 417 14.69 13.30 -3.59
N ILE A 418 13.95 13.03 -2.51
CA ILE A 418 12.87 13.87 -1.99
C ILE A 418 13.17 14.23 -0.55
N SER A 419 12.74 15.39 -0.12
CA SER A 419 13.02 15.86 1.24
C SER A 419 11.78 16.49 1.88
N TYR A 420 11.67 16.32 3.20
CA TYR A 420 10.69 16.94 4.06
C TYR A 420 11.38 17.75 5.14
N ASN A 421 10.96 18.99 5.32
CA ASN A 421 11.33 19.74 6.51
C ASN A 421 10.26 19.45 7.58
N PHE A 422 10.70 19.16 8.78
CA PHE A 422 9.84 18.97 9.95
C PHE A 422 10.50 19.60 11.17
N SER A 423 9.75 19.79 12.25
CA SER A 423 10.31 20.29 13.50
C SER A 423 10.03 19.32 14.64
N ILE A 424 10.95 19.30 15.61
CA ILE A 424 10.68 18.82 16.97
C ILE A 424 10.34 20.05 17.78
N ASP A 425 9.16 20.04 18.42
CA ASP A 425 8.68 21.14 19.22
C ASP A 425 7.96 20.61 20.46
N THR A 426 8.45 21.02 21.62
CA THR A 426 7.88 20.68 22.94
C THR A 426 7.34 21.92 23.65
N THR A 427 7.39 23.07 22.98
CA THR A 427 6.86 24.33 23.52
C THR A 427 5.35 24.35 23.36
N ALA A 428 4.65 24.54 24.45
CA ALA A 428 3.20 24.66 24.40
C ALA A 428 2.77 26.07 23.97
N PRO A 429 1.62 26.21 23.28
CA PRO A 429 1.01 27.52 23.04
C PRO A 429 0.74 28.27 24.34
N GLU A 430 0.79 29.58 24.29
CA GLU A 430 0.48 30.47 25.44
C GLU A 430 -0.85 31.20 25.18
N VAL A 431 -1.79 31.09 26.11
CA VAL A 431 -2.98 31.94 26.13
C VAL A 431 -2.59 33.30 26.74
N ALA A 432 -2.18 34.23 25.88
CA ALA A 432 -1.64 35.53 26.29
C ALA A 432 -2.71 36.50 26.80
N ASN A 433 -3.94 36.41 26.22
CA ASN A 433 -5.10 37.17 26.72
C ASN A 433 -6.36 36.30 26.74
N LEU A 434 -7.19 36.48 27.75
CA LEU A 434 -8.50 35.86 27.89
C LEU A 434 -9.39 36.82 28.70
N GLU A 435 -10.35 37.44 28.04
CA GLU A 435 -11.19 38.48 28.62
C GLU A 435 -12.64 38.31 28.19
N TYR A 436 -13.56 38.36 29.16
CA TYR A 436 -15.00 38.50 28.87
C TYR A 436 -15.36 39.96 28.67
N THR A 437 -16.12 40.25 27.63
CA THR A 437 -16.64 41.60 27.34
C THR A 437 -18.07 41.55 26.90
N GLU A 438 -18.83 42.61 27.26
CA GLU A 438 -20.23 42.79 26.84
C GLU A 438 -20.45 44.20 26.37
N GLU A 439 -20.75 44.39 25.11
CA GLU A 439 -21.08 45.71 24.54
C GLU A 439 -22.41 45.64 23.78
N GLY A 440 -23.35 46.51 24.14
CA GLY A 440 -24.65 46.62 23.47
C GLY A 440 -25.49 45.35 23.48
N GLY A 441 -25.33 44.51 24.49
CA GLY A 441 -26.03 43.22 24.61
C GLY A 441 -25.35 42.06 23.85
N ASN A 442 -24.17 42.29 23.26
CA ASN A 442 -23.37 41.25 22.62
C ASN A 442 -22.22 40.82 23.55
N ALA A 443 -22.40 39.68 24.20
CA ALA A 443 -21.40 39.10 25.07
C ALA A 443 -20.46 38.19 24.30
N ARG A 444 -19.13 38.32 24.53
CA ARG A 444 -18.09 37.55 23.85
C ARG A 444 -16.84 37.37 24.72
N LEU A 445 -16.05 36.34 24.42
CA LEU A 445 -14.70 36.19 24.89
C LEU A 445 -13.71 36.76 23.86
N LEU A 446 -12.77 37.57 24.30
CA LEU A 446 -11.61 38.01 23.55
C LEU A 446 -10.44 37.10 23.92
N VAL A 447 -9.89 36.40 22.94
CA VAL A 447 -8.82 35.43 23.15
C VAL A 447 -7.61 35.81 22.30
N THR A 448 -6.43 35.79 22.91
CA THR A 448 -5.15 35.87 22.20
C THR A 448 -4.32 34.65 22.55
N VAL A 449 -3.88 33.91 21.53
CA VAL A 449 -2.96 32.79 21.64
C VAL A 449 -1.67 33.10 20.89
N THR A 450 -0.52 32.79 21.49
CA THR A 450 0.80 32.95 20.83
C THR A 450 1.60 31.67 20.92
N ASP A 451 2.42 31.40 19.89
CA ASP A 451 3.29 30.23 19.88
C ASP A 451 4.50 30.44 18.94
N ASN A 452 5.55 29.65 19.11
CA ASN A 452 6.71 29.58 18.19
C ASN A 452 6.41 28.80 16.92
N LYS A 453 5.37 27.97 16.92
CA LYS A 453 4.85 27.20 15.75
C LYS A 453 3.36 27.54 15.50
N PRO A 454 2.80 27.14 14.36
CA PRO A 454 1.37 27.31 14.11
C PRO A 454 0.51 26.63 15.18
N VAL A 455 -0.54 27.31 15.62
CA VAL A 455 -1.52 26.79 16.59
C VAL A 455 -2.65 26.11 15.84
N ALA A 456 -3.07 24.93 16.30
CA ALA A 456 -4.11 24.12 15.68
C ALA A 456 -5.54 24.62 16.05
N GLY A 457 -5.72 25.06 17.27
CA GLY A 457 -7.01 25.53 17.75
C GLY A 457 -7.07 25.66 19.28
N ILE A 458 -8.29 25.90 19.78
CA ILE A 458 -8.57 25.92 21.21
C ILE A 458 -9.74 25.03 21.56
N ASP A 459 -9.78 24.58 22.80
CA ASP A 459 -10.90 23.86 23.41
C ASP A 459 -11.35 24.53 24.70
N LEU A 460 -12.68 24.48 24.96
CA LEU A 460 -13.27 24.73 26.26
C LEU A 460 -13.77 23.42 26.87
N HIS A 461 -13.48 23.19 28.13
CA HIS A 461 -13.96 22.02 28.86
C HIS A 461 -14.42 22.33 30.27
N ASP A 462 -15.31 21.49 30.79
CA ASP A 462 -15.74 21.54 32.19
C ASP A 462 -14.66 20.91 33.08
N PRO A 463 -14.11 21.64 34.04
CA PRO A 463 -13.12 21.09 34.97
C PRO A 463 -13.69 20.04 35.95
N ALA A 464 -15.02 19.97 36.11
CA ALA A 464 -15.66 19.09 37.10
C ALA A 464 -15.79 17.66 36.59
N ASP A 465 -16.15 17.49 35.34
CA ASP A 465 -16.35 16.17 34.70
C ASP A 465 -15.47 15.92 33.48
N GLY A 466 -14.68 16.93 33.10
CA GLY A 466 -13.78 16.86 31.94
C GLY A 466 -14.52 16.89 30.60
N LEU A 467 -15.76 17.33 30.57
CA LEU A 467 -16.54 17.43 29.31
C LEU A 467 -15.98 18.52 28.40
N TRP A 468 -15.51 18.10 27.21
CA TRP A 468 -15.08 18.99 26.14
C TRP A 468 -16.29 19.43 25.34
N PHE A 469 -16.69 20.68 25.42
CA PHE A 469 -17.95 21.13 24.85
C PHE A 469 -17.84 22.14 23.73
N TYR A 470 -16.70 22.85 23.58
CA TYR A 470 -16.47 23.79 22.49
C TYR A 470 -15.10 23.61 21.91
N ARG A 471 -15.00 23.63 20.60
CA ARG A 471 -13.73 23.60 19.85
C ARG A 471 -13.74 24.64 18.75
N HIS A 472 -12.70 25.46 18.72
CA HIS A 472 -12.43 26.37 17.59
C HIS A 472 -11.13 25.91 16.90
N VAL A 473 -11.25 25.53 15.62
CA VAL A 473 -10.13 25.08 14.79
C VAL A 473 -9.64 26.26 13.96
N PHE A 474 -8.35 26.58 14.05
CA PHE A 474 -7.78 27.65 13.28
C PHE A 474 -7.57 27.28 11.81
N SER A 475 -7.90 28.20 10.92
CA SER A 475 -7.61 28.14 9.50
C SER A 475 -6.19 28.65 9.19
N ASP A 476 -5.77 28.52 7.94
CA ASP A 476 -4.45 28.97 7.47
C ASP A 476 -4.24 30.50 7.57
N THR A 477 -5.33 31.24 7.68
CA THR A 477 -5.33 32.73 7.65
C THR A 477 -5.54 33.38 9.02
N ASP A 478 -5.80 32.58 10.07
CA ASP A 478 -6.16 33.12 11.38
C ASP A 478 -4.94 33.60 12.19
N GLY A 479 -3.78 33.00 11.94
CA GLY A 479 -2.53 33.33 12.63
C GLY A 479 -1.65 34.28 11.85
N VAL A 480 -1.09 35.27 12.51
CA VAL A 480 -0.09 36.20 11.96
C VAL A 480 1.26 35.93 12.59
N LYS A 481 2.28 35.69 11.76
CA LYS A 481 3.66 35.55 12.23
C LYS A 481 4.28 36.94 12.44
N GLY A 482 4.67 37.24 13.68
CA GLY A 482 5.32 38.49 14.06
C GLY A 482 6.80 38.55 13.66
N ASP A 483 7.39 39.72 13.78
CA ASP A 483 8.83 39.97 13.54
C ASP A 483 9.74 39.22 14.55
N ASP A 484 9.19 38.82 15.69
CA ASP A 484 9.82 37.99 16.71
C ASP A 484 9.81 36.49 16.36
N GLY A 485 9.22 36.14 15.21
CA GLY A 485 9.10 34.78 14.73
C GLY A 485 7.94 33.97 15.33
N ARG A 486 7.22 34.54 16.31
CA ARG A 486 6.06 33.87 16.94
C ARG A 486 4.80 34.09 16.12
N TYR A 487 3.91 33.13 16.16
CA TYR A 487 2.55 33.20 15.62
C TYR A 487 1.63 33.81 16.68
N ARG A 488 0.71 34.68 16.25
CA ARG A 488 -0.29 35.32 17.08
C ARG A 488 -1.67 35.17 16.47
N TYR A 489 -2.60 34.65 17.28
CA TYR A 489 -4.00 34.43 16.94
C TYR A 489 -4.85 35.32 17.85
N GLU A 490 -5.60 36.23 17.25
CA GLU A 490 -6.55 37.10 17.95
C GLU A 490 -7.95 36.83 17.39
N PHE A 491 -8.87 36.42 18.24
CA PHE A 491 -10.23 36.10 17.83
C PHE A 491 -11.22 36.30 18.95
N GLU A 492 -12.51 36.35 18.55
CA GLU A 492 -13.64 36.54 19.44
C GLU A 492 -14.53 35.30 19.41
N ILE A 493 -15.01 34.86 20.57
CA ILE A 493 -15.96 33.77 20.68
C ILE A 493 -17.27 34.35 21.24
N PRO A 494 -18.35 34.40 20.45
CA PRO A 494 -19.67 34.81 20.93
C PRO A 494 -20.15 33.90 22.07
N MET A 495 -20.72 34.48 23.11
CA MET A 495 -21.28 33.67 24.21
C MET A 495 -22.43 32.79 23.77
N SER A 496 -23.15 33.18 22.71
CA SER A 496 -24.17 32.32 22.07
C SER A 496 -23.59 31.01 21.58
N ASP A 497 -22.38 31.03 20.99
CA ASP A 497 -21.73 29.83 20.43
C ASP A 497 -21.24 28.91 21.55
N ILE A 498 -20.72 29.50 22.65
CA ILE A 498 -20.32 28.73 23.85
C ILE A 498 -21.54 28.08 24.47
N SER A 499 -22.65 28.82 24.64
CA SER A 499 -23.88 28.33 25.23
C SER A 499 -24.53 27.23 24.37
N GLN A 500 -24.52 27.41 23.04
CA GLN A 500 -25.04 26.41 22.11
C GLN A 500 -24.18 25.14 22.16
N ALA A 501 -22.85 25.28 22.11
CA ALA A 501 -21.93 24.14 22.18
C ALA A 501 -22.07 23.39 23.51
N TRP A 502 -22.23 24.09 24.64
CA TRP A 502 -22.51 23.47 25.94
C TRP A 502 -23.79 22.63 25.91
N THR A 503 -24.85 23.21 25.36
CA THR A 503 -26.14 22.53 25.22
C THR A 503 -26.03 21.30 24.30
N ASP A 504 -25.34 21.43 23.17
CA ASP A 504 -25.17 20.38 22.18
C ASP A 504 -24.39 19.17 22.71
N GLN A 505 -23.52 19.37 23.71
CA GLN A 505 -22.80 18.29 24.40
C GLN A 505 -23.57 17.73 25.61
N GLY A 506 -24.82 18.10 25.81
CA GLY A 506 -25.66 17.59 26.87
C GLY A 506 -25.57 18.35 28.20
N GLY A 507 -24.94 19.51 28.19
CA GLY A 507 -24.90 20.41 29.36
C GLY A 507 -26.29 20.88 29.75
N THR A 508 -26.61 20.85 31.04
CA THR A 508 -27.91 21.27 31.60
C THR A 508 -27.75 22.55 32.39
N GLY A 509 -28.71 23.48 32.23
CA GLY A 509 -28.68 24.77 32.93
C GLY A 509 -27.91 25.85 32.17
N SER A 510 -27.52 26.92 32.86
CA SER A 510 -26.65 27.95 32.32
C SER A 510 -25.24 27.39 32.03
N VAL A 511 -24.52 28.01 31.08
CA VAL A 511 -23.11 27.71 30.84
C VAL A 511 -22.35 27.68 32.17
N ILE A 512 -21.43 26.70 32.29
CA ILE A 512 -20.56 26.62 33.48
C ILE A 512 -19.86 27.97 33.71
N ALA A 513 -19.82 28.40 34.97
CA ALA A 513 -19.27 29.72 35.33
C ALA A 513 -17.77 29.82 35.08
N HIS A 514 -17.06 28.71 35.18
CA HIS A 514 -15.61 28.67 35.12
C HIS A 514 -15.06 27.52 34.23
N PRO A 515 -15.33 27.54 32.94
CA PRO A 515 -14.73 26.55 32.05
C PRO A 515 -13.24 26.76 31.91
N TYR A 516 -12.53 25.71 31.56
CA TYR A 516 -11.10 25.79 31.23
C TYR A 516 -10.91 25.95 29.74
N LEU A 517 -10.07 26.89 29.35
CA LEU A 517 -9.61 27.08 27.96
C LEU A 517 -8.19 26.52 27.81
N LEU A 518 -7.99 25.68 26.79
CA LEU A 518 -6.69 25.18 26.37
C LEU A 518 -6.47 25.53 24.89
N ALA A 519 -5.23 25.85 24.56
CA ALA A 519 -4.79 26.03 23.18
C ALA A 519 -3.88 24.85 22.79
N TRP A 520 -3.96 24.40 21.56
CA TRP A 520 -3.25 23.23 21.00
C TRP A 520 -2.44 23.63 19.78
N ASP A 521 -1.18 23.21 19.72
CA ASP A 521 -0.38 23.29 18.49
C ASP A 521 -0.55 22.02 17.60
N TYR A 522 0.22 21.94 16.51
CA TYR A 522 0.22 20.79 15.60
C TYR A 522 0.96 19.56 16.16
N GLY A 523 1.80 19.74 17.17
CA GLY A 523 2.42 18.68 17.96
C GLY A 523 1.54 18.11 19.07
N LEU A 524 0.34 18.69 19.25
CA LEU A 524 -0.55 18.46 20.39
C LEU A 524 0.09 18.79 21.75
N ASN A 525 1.07 19.69 21.75
CA ASN A 525 1.41 20.41 22.99
C ASN A 525 0.25 21.35 23.32
N HIS A 526 -0.05 21.51 24.59
CA HIS A 526 -1.16 22.37 25.00
C HIS A 526 -0.76 23.34 26.11
N SER A 527 -1.38 24.50 26.09
CA SER A 527 -1.22 25.49 27.13
C SER A 527 -1.62 24.95 28.52
N GLU A 528 -1.15 25.59 29.57
CA GLU A 528 -1.81 25.44 30.87
C GLU A 528 -3.27 25.88 30.78
N ALA A 529 -4.14 25.15 31.47
CA ALA A 529 -5.56 25.45 31.47
C ALA A 529 -5.83 26.81 32.11
N ARG A 530 -6.53 27.69 31.38
CA ARG A 530 -6.92 29.02 31.86
C ARG A 530 -8.38 29.01 32.26
N VAL A 531 -8.69 29.35 33.50
CA VAL A 531 -10.05 29.51 33.97
C VAL A 531 -10.69 30.75 33.32
N VAL A 532 -11.88 30.58 32.78
CA VAL A 532 -12.68 31.65 32.17
C VAL A 532 -13.81 32.01 33.13
N ASP A 533 -13.84 33.26 33.61
CA ASP A 533 -14.95 33.73 34.42
C ASP A 533 -16.11 34.18 33.54
N LEU A 534 -17.16 33.36 33.44
CA LEU A 534 -18.35 33.64 32.70
C LEU A 534 -19.48 34.11 33.60
N PRO A 535 -20.37 35.03 33.13
CA PRO A 535 -21.56 35.40 33.91
C PRO A 535 -22.49 34.19 34.07
N THR A 536 -22.97 33.99 35.28
CA THR A 536 -23.85 32.87 35.66
C THR A 536 -25.29 33.06 35.21
N ASP A 537 -25.66 34.26 34.74
CA ASP A 537 -27.02 34.62 34.32
C ASP A 537 -27.07 34.90 32.82
N ASN A 538 -27.27 33.86 32.00
CA ASN A 538 -27.55 34.04 30.57
C ASN A 538 -29.03 33.75 30.29
N PRO A 539 -29.88 34.77 29.97
CA PRO A 539 -31.36 34.63 29.86
C PRO A 539 -31.86 34.03 28.53
N GLY A 540 -30.98 33.49 27.68
CA GLY A 540 -31.30 33.19 26.27
C GLY A 540 -31.39 31.71 25.84
N VAL A 541 -31.13 30.72 26.70
CA VAL A 541 -31.14 29.31 26.28
C VAL A 541 -32.47 28.66 26.68
N THR A 542 -33.31 28.42 25.70
CA THR A 542 -34.43 27.44 25.85
C THR A 542 -33.83 26.05 25.91
N LEU A 543 -34.01 25.34 27.03
CA LEU A 543 -33.57 23.96 27.19
C LEU A 543 -34.20 23.10 26.10
N PRO A 544 -33.44 22.21 25.45
CA PRO A 544 -34.03 21.24 24.53
C PRO A 544 -34.99 20.35 25.27
N CYS A 545 -36.01 19.84 24.57
CA CYS A 545 -36.92 18.87 25.10
C CYS A 545 -36.16 17.60 25.53
N THR A 546 -36.39 17.19 26.79
CA THR A 546 -35.78 15.98 27.38
C THR A 546 -36.76 14.83 27.57
N ASN A 547 -38.06 15.05 27.30
CA ASN A 547 -39.10 14.04 27.47
C ASN A 547 -39.69 13.59 26.12
N PRO A 548 -39.51 12.31 25.71
CA PRO A 548 -40.05 11.78 24.48
C PRO A 548 -41.55 11.51 24.50
N GLU A 549 -42.22 11.58 25.68
CA GLU A 549 -43.66 11.25 25.78
C GLU A 549 -44.55 12.18 24.92
N GLY A 550 -45.40 11.57 24.09
CA GLY A 550 -46.32 12.30 23.23
C GLY A 550 -45.72 12.90 21.96
N GLY A 551 -44.42 12.67 21.71
CA GLY A 551 -43.74 13.09 20.49
C GLY A 551 -43.94 12.12 19.32
N HIS A 552 -43.28 12.41 18.20
CA HIS A 552 -43.34 11.57 17.00
C HIS A 552 -42.05 11.63 16.19
N TRP A 553 -41.78 10.57 15.42
CA TRP A 553 -40.67 10.49 14.50
C TRP A 553 -40.92 11.34 13.26
N ALA A 554 -39.89 12.04 12.81
CA ALA A 554 -39.80 12.77 11.54
C ALA A 554 -38.54 12.39 10.77
N LYS A 555 -38.55 12.60 9.46
CA LYS A 555 -37.44 12.26 8.58
C LYS A 555 -37.28 13.25 7.45
N ASP A 556 -36.05 13.56 7.08
CA ASP A 556 -35.69 14.30 5.87
C ASP A 556 -34.60 13.58 5.05
N ALA A 557 -33.90 14.33 4.18
CA ALA A 557 -32.81 13.80 3.36
C ALA A 557 -31.54 13.47 4.17
N VAL A 558 -31.38 14.05 5.38
CA VAL A 558 -30.23 13.86 6.24
C VAL A 558 -30.42 12.64 7.15
N GLY A 559 -31.59 12.50 7.77
CA GLY A 559 -31.85 11.40 8.68
C GLY A 559 -33.19 11.45 9.42
N TRP A 560 -33.28 10.63 10.46
CA TRP A 560 -34.42 10.61 11.38
C TRP A 560 -34.15 11.50 12.60
N TRP A 561 -35.18 12.20 13.07
CA TRP A 561 -35.19 12.89 14.35
C TRP A 561 -36.54 12.69 15.07
N TYR A 562 -36.60 13.01 16.34
CA TYR A 562 -37.83 12.84 17.15
C TYR A 562 -38.32 14.19 17.62
N VAL A 563 -39.50 14.59 17.15
CA VAL A 563 -40.20 15.83 17.51
C VAL A 563 -40.94 15.62 18.82
N CYS A 564 -40.78 16.56 19.76
CA CYS A 564 -41.43 16.48 21.06
C CYS A 564 -42.93 16.84 21.01
N ALA A 565 -43.66 16.57 22.11
CA ALA A 565 -45.09 16.79 22.20
C ALA A 565 -45.56 18.23 21.94
N ASN A 566 -44.69 19.21 22.12
CA ASN A 566 -44.99 20.63 21.80
C ASN A 566 -44.98 20.93 20.29
N GLY A 567 -44.55 19.98 19.46
CA GLY A 567 -44.57 20.10 18.00
C GLY A 567 -43.49 21.00 17.38
N THR A 568 -42.62 21.62 18.17
CA THR A 568 -41.58 22.55 17.72
C THR A 568 -40.18 22.11 18.10
N ASP A 569 -40.02 21.51 19.27
CA ASP A 569 -38.71 21.04 19.77
C ASP A 569 -38.48 19.57 19.39
N TYR A 570 -37.22 19.14 19.40
CA TYR A 570 -36.80 17.78 19.08
C TYR A 570 -35.72 17.30 20.05
N LEU A 571 -35.63 15.96 20.22
CA LEU A 571 -34.59 15.35 21.04
C LEU A 571 -33.21 15.53 20.39
N LYS A 572 -32.21 15.87 21.19
CA LYS A 572 -30.82 16.03 20.72
C LYS A 572 -29.81 15.78 21.84
N ALA A 573 -28.57 15.52 21.42
CA ALA A 573 -27.38 15.44 22.28
C ALA A 573 -27.56 14.49 23.48
N GLY A 574 -28.05 13.26 23.26
CA GLY A 574 -28.19 12.32 24.37
C GLY A 574 -28.85 11.01 24.03
N TRP A 575 -28.96 10.15 25.05
CA TRP A 575 -29.71 8.90 25.02
C TRP A 575 -31.13 9.10 25.51
N PHE A 576 -32.08 8.59 24.77
CA PHE A 576 -33.50 8.69 25.11
C PHE A 576 -34.20 7.35 24.86
N THR A 577 -35.04 6.93 25.81
CA THR A 577 -35.86 5.73 25.65
C THR A 577 -37.20 6.12 25.03
N ILE A 578 -37.46 5.66 23.81
CA ILE A 578 -38.73 5.91 23.09
C ILE A 578 -39.43 4.58 22.91
N ASN A 579 -40.62 4.45 23.47
CA ASN A 579 -41.43 3.22 23.46
C ASN A 579 -40.64 1.97 23.92
N GLY A 580 -39.75 2.12 24.90
CA GLY A 580 -38.99 1.03 25.48
C GLY A 580 -37.71 0.66 24.68
N VAL A 581 -37.36 1.43 23.66
CA VAL A 581 -36.13 1.27 22.88
C VAL A 581 -35.23 2.49 23.10
N ASP A 582 -33.95 2.25 23.35
CA ASP A 582 -32.94 3.30 23.54
C ASP A 582 -32.38 3.76 22.22
N TYR A 583 -32.42 5.08 22.00
CA TYR A 583 -31.85 5.77 20.83
C TYR A 583 -30.86 6.83 21.28
N GLN A 584 -29.83 7.04 20.51
CA GLN A 584 -28.94 8.18 20.67
C GLN A 584 -29.18 9.23 19.59
N PHE A 585 -29.29 10.48 20.00
CA PHE A 585 -29.40 11.62 19.09
C PHE A 585 -28.14 12.46 19.17
N GLY A 586 -27.64 12.86 18.00
CA GLY A 586 -26.51 13.76 17.89
C GLY A 586 -26.84 15.21 18.29
N PRO A 587 -25.83 16.07 18.36
CA PRO A 587 -26.01 17.49 18.66
C PRO A 587 -26.98 18.20 17.71
N SER A 588 -27.04 17.80 16.46
CA SER A 588 -27.96 18.32 15.44
C SER A 588 -29.39 17.77 15.56
N GLY A 589 -29.63 16.84 16.50
CA GLY A 589 -30.92 16.23 16.72
C GLY A 589 -31.27 15.05 15.84
N TYR A 590 -30.38 14.66 14.93
CA TYR A 590 -30.58 13.43 14.14
C TYR A 590 -30.23 12.19 14.97
N MET A 591 -31.00 11.15 14.77
CA MET A 591 -30.79 9.83 15.34
C MET A 591 -29.45 9.26 14.83
N MET A 592 -28.64 8.77 15.73
CA MET A 592 -27.32 8.21 15.43
C MET A 592 -27.42 6.71 15.15
N THR A 593 -26.57 6.22 14.26
CA THR A 593 -26.44 4.81 13.87
C THR A 593 -24.96 4.39 13.86
N GLY A 594 -24.70 3.08 13.80
CA GLY A 594 -23.34 2.56 13.86
C GLY A 594 -22.84 2.41 15.30
N PHE A 595 -21.50 2.46 15.49
CA PHE A 595 -20.91 2.38 16.82
C PHE A 595 -21.14 3.65 17.62
N LEU A 596 -21.68 3.48 18.82
CA LEU A 596 -22.03 4.53 19.75
C LEU A 596 -21.43 4.21 21.12
N GLN A 597 -20.99 5.23 21.86
CA GLN A 597 -20.42 5.04 23.18
C GLN A 597 -21.39 5.57 24.25
N ARG A 598 -21.67 4.76 25.28
CA ARG A 598 -22.42 5.17 26.44
C ARG A 598 -21.57 6.02 27.39
N ALA A 599 -22.19 6.78 28.28
CA ALA A 599 -21.50 7.62 29.24
C ALA A 599 -20.54 6.86 30.20
N ASN A 600 -20.79 5.56 30.41
CA ASN A 600 -19.92 4.68 31.20
C ASN A 600 -18.74 4.10 30.40
N GLY A 601 -18.54 4.56 29.16
CA GLY A 601 -17.45 4.10 28.28
C GLY A 601 -17.75 2.83 27.47
N GLU A 602 -18.89 2.18 27.66
CA GLU A 602 -19.29 0.97 26.93
C GLU A 602 -19.64 1.30 25.48
N TRP A 603 -19.16 0.48 24.54
CA TRP A 603 -19.52 0.57 23.13
C TRP A 603 -20.73 -0.31 22.82
N VAL A 604 -21.67 0.24 22.05
CA VAL A 604 -22.86 -0.43 21.52
C VAL A 604 -22.96 -0.17 20.03
N TYR A 605 -23.83 -0.91 19.34
CA TYR A 605 -24.04 -0.70 17.90
C TYR A 605 -25.54 -0.52 17.62
N ALA A 606 -25.87 0.60 16.96
CA ALA A 606 -27.23 0.89 16.49
C ALA A 606 -27.33 0.56 14.99
N ASP A 607 -28.39 -0.13 14.60
CA ASP A 607 -28.69 -0.43 13.20
C ASP A 607 -29.14 0.82 12.41
N SER A 608 -29.52 0.64 11.15
CA SER A 608 -30.02 1.73 10.30
C SER A 608 -31.33 2.38 10.79
N GLU A 609 -32.03 1.74 11.70
CA GLU A 609 -33.24 2.24 12.35
C GLU A 609 -32.95 2.82 13.74
N GLY A 610 -31.67 2.89 14.13
CA GLY A 610 -31.19 3.42 15.40
C GLY A 610 -31.36 2.46 16.58
N ALA A 611 -31.88 1.25 16.38
CA ALA A 611 -32.08 0.28 17.44
C ALA A 611 -30.78 -0.45 17.78
N LEU A 612 -30.51 -0.61 19.10
CA LEU A 612 -29.33 -1.35 19.55
C LEU A 612 -29.46 -2.84 19.24
N VAL A 613 -28.48 -3.37 18.49
CA VAL A 613 -28.46 -4.76 18.10
C VAL A 613 -27.53 -5.60 19.00
N GLY A 614 -27.78 -6.91 19.03
CA GLY A 614 -26.93 -7.89 19.71
C GLY A 614 -26.59 -9.03 18.76
N GLY A 615 -25.50 -9.74 19.05
CA GLY A 615 -24.94 -10.78 18.19
C GLY A 615 -23.84 -10.25 17.28
N TRP A 616 -23.55 -10.98 16.21
CA TRP A 616 -22.52 -10.60 15.25
C TRP A 616 -22.95 -9.45 14.35
N VAL A 617 -22.13 -8.43 14.28
CA VAL A 617 -22.30 -7.26 13.41
C VAL A 617 -21.07 -7.10 12.54
N ARG A 618 -21.27 -6.73 11.28
CA ARG A 618 -20.22 -6.40 10.35
C ARG A 618 -20.26 -4.93 10.01
N ASP A 619 -19.17 -4.22 10.34
CA ASP A 619 -19.02 -2.80 10.04
C ASP A 619 -17.62 -2.49 9.54
N GLY A 620 -17.48 -1.59 8.56
CA GLY A 620 -16.18 -1.24 7.98
C GLY A 620 -15.37 -2.43 7.42
N GLY A 621 -16.03 -3.55 7.12
CA GLY A 621 -15.37 -4.78 6.64
C GLY A 621 -14.98 -5.76 7.75
N TYR A 622 -15.04 -5.36 9.02
CA TYR A 622 -14.67 -6.16 10.20
C TYR A 622 -15.90 -6.74 10.90
N TRP A 623 -15.69 -7.83 11.65
CA TRP A 623 -16.70 -8.44 12.47
C TRP A 623 -16.54 -8.03 13.94
N TYR A 624 -17.67 -7.76 14.60
CA TYR A 624 -17.78 -7.42 16.02
C TYR A 624 -18.88 -8.27 16.65
N TYR A 625 -18.83 -8.43 17.94
CA TYR A 625 -19.89 -9.11 18.67
C TYR A 625 -20.44 -8.23 19.78
N LEU A 626 -21.74 -8.01 19.78
CA LEU A 626 -22.47 -7.30 20.81
C LEU A 626 -23.19 -8.32 21.69
N ASP A 627 -23.04 -8.26 22.99
CA ASP A 627 -23.76 -9.15 23.89
C ASP A 627 -25.28 -9.04 23.66
N PRO A 628 -26.00 -10.12 23.41
CA PRO A 628 -27.41 -10.05 23.07
C PRO A 628 -28.30 -9.45 24.16
N ALA A 629 -27.92 -9.55 25.45
CA ALA A 629 -28.69 -9.04 26.56
C ALA A 629 -28.39 -7.57 26.89
N THR A 630 -27.09 -7.22 26.96
CA THR A 630 -26.64 -5.88 27.35
C THR A 630 -26.44 -4.95 26.16
N LYS A 631 -26.30 -5.49 24.93
CA LYS A 631 -25.96 -4.80 23.70
C LYS A 631 -24.54 -4.21 23.69
N VAL A 632 -23.74 -4.54 24.69
CA VAL A 632 -22.37 -4.04 24.83
C VAL A 632 -21.42 -4.85 23.95
N MET A 633 -20.48 -4.16 23.32
CA MET A 633 -19.44 -4.75 22.49
C MET A 633 -18.52 -5.63 23.32
N ALA A 634 -18.38 -6.90 22.92
CA ALA A 634 -17.49 -7.85 23.56
C ALA A 634 -16.03 -7.61 23.17
N THR A 635 -15.12 -7.90 24.09
CA THR A 635 -13.67 -7.94 23.89
C THR A 635 -13.10 -9.19 24.58
N GLY A 636 -11.91 -9.63 24.16
CA GLY A 636 -11.31 -10.86 24.67
C GLY A 636 -11.96 -12.13 24.12
N TRP A 637 -11.87 -13.21 24.86
CA TRP A 637 -12.40 -14.51 24.44
C TRP A 637 -13.91 -14.61 24.53
N LEU A 638 -14.54 -15.04 23.45
CA LEU A 638 -15.98 -15.23 23.30
C LEU A 638 -16.30 -16.67 22.90
N ALA A 639 -17.10 -17.36 23.69
CA ALA A 639 -17.69 -18.63 23.31
C ALA A 639 -19.03 -18.40 22.63
N ASN A 640 -19.18 -18.73 21.35
CA ASN A 640 -20.42 -18.55 20.60
C ASN A 640 -20.61 -19.69 19.58
N GLY A 641 -21.81 -20.25 19.52
CA GLY A 641 -22.17 -21.29 18.56
C GLY A 641 -21.29 -22.55 18.61
N GLY A 642 -20.71 -22.88 19.77
CA GLY A 642 -19.81 -24.05 19.94
C GLY A 642 -18.36 -23.80 19.52
N SER A 643 -18.00 -22.60 19.14
CA SER A 643 -16.64 -22.18 18.81
C SER A 643 -16.18 -21.05 19.72
N TRP A 644 -14.87 -20.93 19.90
CA TRP A 644 -14.25 -19.79 20.58
C TRP A 644 -13.75 -18.80 19.55
N TYR A 645 -13.95 -17.52 19.86
CA TYR A 645 -13.49 -16.37 19.08
C TYR A 645 -12.69 -15.45 19.98
N TYR A 646 -11.83 -14.64 19.40
CA TYR A 646 -11.11 -13.60 20.14
C TYR A 646 -11.43 -12.23 19.54
N LEU A 647 -11.91 -11.31 20.38
CA LEU A 647 -12.17 -9.93 20.00
C LEU A 647 -11.06 -9.07 20.57
N HIS A 648 -10.38 -8.29 19.73
CA HIS A 648 -9.36 -7.36 20.17
C HIS A 648 -9.93 -6.29 21.11
N ALA A 649 -9.08 -5.50 21.76
CA ALA A 649 -9.53 -4.43 22.67
C ALA A 649 -10.42 -3.39 21.98
N ASN A 650 -10.32 -3.25 20.65
CA ASN A 650 -11.20 -2.40 19.84
C ASN A 650 -12.47 -3.14 19.34
N GLY A 651 -12.74 -4.33 19.82
CA GLY A 651 -13.90 -5.15 19.47
C GLY A 651 -13.80 -5.92 18.15
N VAL A 652 -12.76 -5.71 17.34
CA VAL A 652 -12.60 -6.41 16.05
C VAL A 652 -12.32 -7.90 16.29
N MET A 653 -13.03 -8.77 15.61
CA MET A 653 -12.79 -10.21 15.63
C MET A 653 -11.43 -10.54 15.02
N ALA A 654 -10.61 -11.24 15.77
CA ALA A 654 -9.30 -11.69 15.33
C ALA A 654 -9.38 -12.83 14.32
N ILE A 655 -8.43 -12.85 13.39
CA ILE A 655 -8.11 -13.97 12.49
C ILE A 655 -6.59 -14.16 12.48
N GLY A 656 -6.12 -15.39 12.26
CA GLY A 656 -4.70 -15.69 12.31
C GLY A 656 -4.18 -15.87 13.74
N TRP A 657 -2.92 -15.57 13.97
CA TRP A 657 -2.27 -15.76 15.26
C TRP A 657 -2.61 -14.64 16.26
N VAL A 658 -2.95 -15.03 17.47
CA VAL A 658 -3.20 -14.14 18.62
C VAL A 658 -2.36 -14.58 19.79
N ASN A 659 -1.68 -13.64 20.43
CA ASN A 659 -1.02 -13.87 21.73
C ASN A 659 -1.91 -13.32 22.83
N ASP A 660 -2.30 -14.19 23.77
CA ASP A 660 -3.04 -13.78 24.96
C ASP A 660 -2.40 -14.40 26.19
N GLY A 661 -1.99 -13.53 27.14
CA GLY A 661 -1.34 -13.97 28.36
C GLY A 661 -0.03 -14.74 28.18
N GLY A 662 0.67 -14.57 27.05
CA GLY A 662 1.91 -15.29 26.70
C GLY A 662 1.70 -16.62 25.99
N SER A 663 0.45 -17.04 25.79
CA SER A 663 0.10 -18.22 24.98
C SER A 663 -0.35 -17.79 23.58
N TRP A 664 0.07 -18.53 22.56
CA TRP A 664 -0.34 -18.28 21.18
C TRP A 664 -1.54 -19.15 20.80
N TYR A 665 -2.50 -18.57 20.13
CA TYR A 665 -3.72 -19.20 19.62
C TYR A 665 -3.85 -18.89 18.13
N TYR A 666 -4.51 -19.77 17.39
CA TYR A 666 -4.77 -19.56 15.98
C TYR A 666 -6.27 -19.54 15.68
N LEU A 667 -6.74 -18.45 15.09
CA LEU A 667 -8.12 -18.26 14.65
C LEU A 667 -8.15 -18.46 13.11
N ASN A 668 -9.04 -19.29 12.62
CA ASN A 668 -9.20 -19.52 11.19
C ASN A 668 -9.83 -18.30 10.47
N ALA A 669 -10.00 -18.37 9.17
CA ALA A 669 -10.57 -17.26 8.37
C ALA A 669 -12.01 -16.86 8.77
N SER A 670 -12.74 -17.72 9.48
CA SER A 670 -14.06 -17.38 10.05
C SER A 670 -13.96 -16.84 11.47
N GLY A 671 -12.76 -16.64 12.02
CA GLY A 671 -12.52 -16.19 13.38
C GLY A 671 -12.60 -17.29 14.44
N ALA A 672 -12.94 -18.52 14.08
CA ALA A 672 -13.05 -19.61 15.05
C ALA A 672 -11.67 -20.15 15.45
N MET A 673 -11.46 -20.33 16.76
CA MET A 673 -10.24 -20.90 17.31
C MET A 673 -10.01 -22.34 16.83
N VAL A 674 -8.81 -22.61 16.37
CA VAL A 674 -8.39 -23.95 15.88
C VAL A 674 -7.77 -24.74 17.00
N THR A 675 -8.05 -26.05 17.04
CA THR A 675 -7.39 -27.01 17.93
C THR A 675 -6.84 -28.19 17.11
N GLY A 676 -5.82 -28.89 17.63
CA GLY A 676 -5.18 -29.98 16.93
C GLY A 676 -4.10 -29.54 15.96
N TRP A 677 -3.80 -30.38 14.98
CA TRP A 677 -2.77 -30.10 13.98
C TRP A 677 -3.21 -29.06 12.96
N VAL A 678 -2.37 -28.07 12.71
CA VAL A 678 -2.59 -27.06 11.66
C VAL A 678 -1.30 -26.85 10.86
N ASN A 679 -1.43 -26.73 9.55
CA ASN A 679 -0.32 -26.39 8.65
C ASN A 679 -0.51 -24.95 8.15
N LEU A 680 0.48 -24.11 8.41
CA LEU A 680 0.47 -22.72 7.99
C LEU A 680 1.77 -22.42 7.25
N GLY A 681 1.64 -22.10 5.97
CA GLY A 681 2.81 -21.79 5.14
C GLY A 681 3.85 -22.90 5.03
N GLY A 682 3.44 -24.19 5.17
CA GLY A 682 4.34 -25.33 5.13
C GLY A 682 4.89 -25.77 6.50
N SER A 683 4.71 -24.97 7.55
CA SER A 683 5.08 -25.29 8.93
C SER A 683 3.92 -25.90 9.67
N TRP A 684 4.19 -26.97 10.43
CA TRP A 684 3.18 -27.66 11.22
C TRP A 684 3.23 -27.21 12.68
N TYR A 685 2.05 -26.89 13.21
CA TYR A 685 1.83 -26.52 14.61
C TYR A 685 0.80 -27.45 15.23
N TYR A 686 0.81 -27.55 16.54
CA TYR A 686 -0.24 -28.22 17.29
C TYR A 686 -0.84 -27.30 18.34
N LEU A 687 -2.15 -27.08 18.24
CA LEU A 687 -2.94 -26.31 19.18
C LEU A 687 -3.59 -27.30 20.15
N GLY A 688 -3.38 -27.11 21.44
CA GLY A 688 -3.95 -27.95 22.49
C GLY A 688 -5.48 -27.99 22.48
N PRO A 689 -6.10 -28.83 23.33
CA PRO A 689 -7.56 -28.82 23.47
C PRO A 689 -8.12 -27.51 23.96
N ASP A 690 -7.31 -26.70 24.62
CA ASP A 690 -7.58 -25.33 25.09
C ASP A 690 -7.25 -24.26 24.02
N GLY A 691 -6.76 -24.68 22.86
CA GLY A 691 -6.34 -23.81 21.74
C GLY A 691 -4.92 -23.27 21.85
N ALA A 692 -4.23 -23.46 22.97
CA ALA A 692 -2.87 -22.94 23.14
C ALA A 692 -1.86 -23.72 22.28
N MET A 693 -0.96 -22.98 21.60
CA MET A 693 0.09 -23.53 20.76
C MET A 693 1.13 -24.27 21.61
N PHE A 694 1.49 -25.48 21.22
CA PHE A 694 2.53 -26.26 21.88
C PHE A 694 3.93 -25.80 21.48
N THR A 695 4.83 -25.70 22.46
CA THR A 695 6.28 -25.52 22.30
C THR A 695 7.01 -26.56 23.14
N GLY A 696 8.24 -26.94 22.79
CA GLY A 696 8.96 -28.00 23.48
C GLY A 696 8.46 -29.40 23.12
N THR A 697 8.62 -30.38 24.05
CA THR A 697 8.34 -31.80 23.76
C THR A 697 7.01 -32.22 24.38
N HIS A 698 6.10 -32.76 23.57
CA HIS A 698 4.77 -33.21 23.97
C HIS A 698 4.44 -34.60 23.42
N THR A 699 3.64 -35.33 24.17
CA THR A 699 3.10 -36.64 23.71
C THR A 699 1.66 -36.43 23.20
N ILE A 700 1.45 -36.65 21.90
CA ILE A 700 0.15 -36.50 21.24
C ILE A 700 -0.27 -37.87 20.70
N ASN A 701 -1.41 -38.36 21.13
CA ASN A 701 -1.93 -39.70 20.75
C ASN A 701 -0.90 -40.84 20.88
N GLY A 702 -0.10 -40.81 21.96
CA GLY A 702 0.89 -41.83 22.25
C GLY A 702 2.21 -41.71 21.47
N ARG A 703 2.39 -40.66 20.67
CA ARG A 703 3.65 -40.35 19.98
C ARG A 703 4.27 -39.06 20.52
N VAL A 704 5.58 -39.05 20.61
CA VAL A 704 6.33 -37.86 21.07
C VAL A 704 6.65 -36.97 19.88
N TYR A 705 6.37 -35.68 20.05
CA TYR A 705 6.65 -34.61 19.08
C TYR A 705 7.42 -33.49 19.78
N THR A 706 8.34 -32.89 19.07
CA THR A 706 9.10 -31.71 19.58
C THR A 706 8.79 -30.51 18.70
N PHE A 707 8.47 -29.41 19.35
CA PHE A 707 8.19 -28.11 18.71
C PHE A 707 9.27 -27.13 19.15
N ASP A 708 9.71 -26.23 18.26
CA ASP A 708 10.63 -25.17 18.62
C ASP A 708 9.92 -24.05 19.42
N GLU A 709 10.66 -23.01 19.78
CA GLU A 709 10.11 -21.87 20.53
C GLU A 709 9.03 -21.09 19.76
N SER A 710 9.04 -21.17 18.43
CA SER A 710 8.00 -20.57 17.57
C SER A 710 6.80 -21.50 17.36
N GLY A 711 6.79 -22.71 17.97
CA GLY A 711 5.73 -23.69 17.87
C GLY A 711 5.80 -24.59 16.63
N VAL A 712 6.83 -24.49 15.81
CA VAL A 712 6.98 -25.30 14.60
C VAL A 712 7.45 -26.69 14.97
N TRP A 713 6.72 -27.72 14.48
CA TRP A 713 7.10 -29.11 14.69
C TRP A 713 8.43 -29.42 14.00
N GLN A 714 9.35 -29.96 14.79
CA GLN A 714 10.65 -30.47 14.36
C GLN A 714 10.52 -31.94 13.98
N ARG A 715 10.84 -32.31 12.74
CA ARG A 715 10.75 -33.68 12.20
C ARG A 715 11.95 -34.53 12.61
#